data_f2cf7fbd2ea5d8818fcd0391c73faa05
#
_entry.id   f2cf7fbd2ea5d8818fcd0391c73faa05
#
_cell.length_a   1.000
_cell.length_b   1.000
_cell.length_c   1.000
_cell.angle_alpha   90.00
_cell.angle_beta   90.00
_cell.angle_gamma   90.00
#
_symmetry.space_group_name_H-M   'P 1'
#
loop_
_entity.id
_entity.type
_entity.pdbx_description
1 polymer ?
#
loop_
_entity_poly.entity_id
_entity_poly.type
_entity_poly.pdbx_seq_one_letter_code
_entity_poly.pdbx_strand_id
1 'polypeptide(L)'
;MKKIILLIIICRALLYTANAQTTIGVPAIKNYTHTDYNASTEIWDVKQDKNGILYFANNDGLITFDGSYWKIYPLPNKGTIKAVAIDPSGRIFVGGQDEIGYFFPDGNGILKYHSIKNLMPQKARQFADIWSIVLFKNEVFFRTIECVFEYNNNEIKTFDAPGGWRLLTQAGTQLFAEDKDEGLMFFKDYQWQPCRTLLQTANLHITGIMDYNKDTVLVTTLKQGLFLLTGSTLIKKPTAIDAILHNDLVNCAKKIGNDRYAIGTKAKGLIIIDGKGNVVERFSNNEGLQNNNVLGLLLDRDKNLWLGLESGVDFINYNTSVKHIYASKENQTKSNAVSIFNNQLFIGTSNGLYSAPINPQLKDISTNKGIFTEVENTKGQVWSLSQINDHLLMGHEDGAFMVDNNHAKPITSGQGAWRFVTVSSSPDIIAGTYTGLQLIKNNHGDFKNDGKIEGLYESLPTLARDNTNVIWASHPYRGVFKIQLSADRKKIIRYTQYTDHNGLPSVLNNHVYFIKNKVLVATEKGVYEYNAGKNKFEQSVFFKPVFDSTSIEHLTTDATGNIWFISDQRVGVIDFSKPSGSKPYTVIYFPELAGQTVKSAGYIFPYDKENIFIGSNNGIFHLNYRQYVQSETKLNVLLTTVKAIAEKDSLIFGGYFMKDNQIAADQNSKQITTLSNHWNSFHFEYSSTLFAQKSNEEFTYKLTGFDNEWSKWSVKTEKDYTNLPYGRYTFSVRVRNNLGNASSPVNYTFIVEPAWYQTVWAYLFYFLLVACAAYWAIKEQQKRFDLHQKKHEEEQRRLSYLHSLELDRNEKEIIALKNNNLETELNYKNKELATITMHLVERGRILLNIREELVGTIKKLNLPDLTHEFRSVFKLVSDTEKKDDDWNHFAIYFDQVHNNFLSIMKTRFPGLSPTDLKLCAYLRLNLTSKEIAQLMNISLKGVEISRYRVRKKLMLSTEVNLYDFLIDITK
;
A
#
# COMPACT_ATOMS: atom_id res chain seq x y z
N MET A 1 -62.72 26.50 22.45
CA MET A 1 -62.38 25.41 21.51
C MET A 1 -61.34 25.86 20.44
N LYS A 2 -61.51 26.92 19.66
CA LYS A 2 -60.56 27.35 18.63
C LYS A 2 -59.14 27.61 19.16
N LYS A 3 -58.95 28.22 20.35
CA LYS A 3 -57.66 28.45 20.95
C LYS A 3 -56.98 27.14 21.47
N ILE A 4 -57.75 26.15 21.90
CA ILE A 4 -57.25 24.84 22.35
C ILE A 4 -56.85 24.00 21.14
N ILE A 5 -57.63 24.07 20.04
CA ILE A 5 -57.29 23.39 18.81
C ILE A 5 -56.00 23.99 18.18
N LEU A 6 -55.86 25.33 18.22
CA LEU A 6 -54.63 26.01 17.77
C LEU A 6 -53.41 25.62 18.63
N LEU A 7 -53.59 25.52 19.96
CA LEU A 7 -52.54 25.07 20.88
C LEU A 7 -52.15 23.59 20.63
N ILE A 8 -53.14 22.75 20.33
CA ILE A 8 -52.91 21.32 19.98
C ILE A 8 -52.21 21.19 18.62
N ILE A 9 -52.56 22.05 17.64
CA ILE A 9 -51.89 22.10 16.34
C ILE A 9 -50.47 22.65 16.49
N ILE A 10 -50.26 23.67 17.32
CA ILE A 10 -48.93 24.20 17.63
C ILE A 10 -48.12 23.15 18.41
N CYS A 11 -48.69 22.47 19.41
CA CYS A 11 -48.03 21.36 20.10
C CYS A 11 -47.77 20.16 19.17
N ARG A 12 -48.67 19.83 18.22
CA ARG A 12 -48.42 18.81 17.20
C ARG A 12 -47.38 19.26 16.16
N ALA A 13 -47.32 20.54 15.80
CA ALA A 13 -46.26 21.08 14.95
C ALA A 13 -44.90 21.14 15.66
N LEU A 14 -44.87 21.30 16.98
CA LEU A 14 -43.67 21.20 17.83
C LEU A 14 -43.26 19.74 18.13
N LEU A 15 -44.16 18.77 17.90
CA LEU A 15 -43.90 17.31 17.95
C LEU A 15 -43.44 16.73 16.60
N TYR A 16 -43.21 17.56 15.58
CA TYR A 16 -42.40 17.10 14.47
C TYR A 16 -41.05 16.67 15.04
N THR A 17 -40.91 15.40 15.11
CA THR A 17 -39.74 14.66 15.50
C THR A 17 -38.49 15.47 15.17
N ALA A 18 -37.81 15.98 16.21
CA ALA A 18 -36.43 16.40 16.11
C ALA A 18 -35.63 15.14 15.79
N ASN A 19 -35.67 14.73 14.52
CA ASN A 19 -34.70 13.80 14.02
C ASN A 19 -33.37 14.45 14.34
N ALA A 20 -32.64 13.90 15.28
CA ALA A 20 -31.34 14.40 15.67
C ALA A 20 -30.48 14.40 14.38
N GLN A 21 -30.27 15.62 13.86
CA GLN A 21 -29.50 15.80 12.65
C GLN A 21 -28.08 15.30 12.90
N THR A 22 -27.63 14.35 12.10
CA THR A 22 -26.24 13.85 12.10
C THR A 22 -25.32 14.87 11.43
N THR A 23 -24.03 14.74 11.64
CA THR A 23 -23.02 15.53 10.90
C THR A 23 -23.13 15.27 9.39
N ILE A 24 -22.89 16.34 8.59
CA ILE A 24 -22.93 16.20 7.12
C ILE A 24 -21.77 15.35 6.58
N GLY A 25 -20.63 15.36 7.26
CA GLY A 25 -19.46 14.56 6.89
C GLY A 25 -19.46 13.20 7.58
N VAL A 26 -19.35 12.14 6.82
CA VAL A 26 -19.31 10.76 7.29
C VAL A 26 -17.89 10.24 7.16
N PRO A 27 -17.27 9.72 8.24
CA PRO A 27 -15.96 9.08 8.16
C PRO A 27 -16.03 7.78 7.35
N ALA A 28 -14.92 7.39 6.75
CA ALA A 28 -14.83 6.13 6.02
C ALA A 28 -15.01 4.94 6.98
N ILE A 29 -15.79 3.96 6.56
CA ILE A 29 -15.98 2.68 7.24
C ILE A 29 -15.34 1.60 6.38
N LYS A 30 -14.50 0.78 7.01
CA LYS A 30 -13.92 -0.42 6.39
C LYS A 30 -14.51 -1.66 7.04
N ASN A 31 -15.12 -2.47 6.22
CA ASN A 31 -15.72 -3.73 6.64
C ASN A 31 -14.71 -4.87 6.44
N TYR A 32 -14.54 -5.70 7.45
CA TYR A 32 -13.77 -6.93 7.40
C TYR A 32 -14.73 -8.10 7.64
N THR A 33 -14.86 -8.95 6.66
CA THR A 33 -15.76 -10.11 6.68
C THR A 33 -15.03 -11.34 7.23
N HIS A 34 -15.78 -12.37 7.55
CA HIS A 34 -15.21 -13.65 7.99
C HIS A 34 -14.21 -14.26 6.99
N THR A 35 -14.30 -13.91 5.71
CA THR A 35 -13.35 -14.35 4.68
C THR A 35 -12.01 -13.64 4.77
N ASP A 36 -11.96 -12.41 5.29
CA ASP A 36 -10.72 -11.65 5.48
C ASP A 36 -9.86 -12.25 6.59
N TYR A 37 -10.49 -12.69 7.69
CA TYR A 37 -9.80 -13.26 8.84
C TYR A 37 -9.94 -14.79 8.95
N ASN A 38 -10.67 -15.44 8.05
CA ASN A 38 -10.84 -16.89 7.92
C ASN A 38 -11.31 -17.58 9.22
N ALA A 39 -12.31 -16.99 9.89
CA ALA A 39 -12.91 -17.50 11.12
C ALA A 39 -14.42 -17.24 11.17
N SER A 40 -15.09 -17.67 12.25
CA SER A 40 -16.52 -17.44 12.47
C SER A 40 -16.90 -15.97 12.45
N THR A 41 -18.15 -15.68 12.11
CA THR A 41 -18.65 -14.32 11.86
C THR A 41 -18.73 -13.45 13.10
N GLU A 42 -19.08 -14.02 14.26
CA GLU A 42 -19.35 -13.29 15.50
C GLU A 42 -18.08 -12.83 16.19
N ILE A 43 -17.99 -11.53 16.50
CA ILE A 43 -16.89 -10.92 17.25
C ILE A 43 -17.44 -10.32 18.55
N TRP A 44 -17.11 -10.95 19.67
CA TRP A 44 -17.68 -10.64 20.97
C TRP A 44 -17.01 -9.48 21.70
N ASP A 45 -15.69 -9.36 21.59
CA ASP A 45 -14.90 -8.30 22.24
C ASP A 45 -13.69 -7.93 21.40
N VAL A 46 -13.22 -6.69 21.54
CA VAL A 46 -12.05 -6.15 20.81
C VAL A 46 -11.15 -5.42 21.79
N LYS A 47 -9.85 -5.71 21.75
CA LYS A 47 -8.82 -5.01 22.54
C LYS A 47 -7.62 -4.67 21.66
N GLN A 48 -6.81 -3.72 22.13
CA GLN A 48 -5.57 -3.31 21.48
C GLN A 48 -4.43 -3.32 22.51
N ASP A 49 -3.27 -3.87 22.14
CA ASP A 49 -2.08 -3.84 22.98
C ASP A 49 -1.26 -2.53 22.81
N LYS A 50 -0.19 -2.41 23.59
CA LYS A 50 0.72 -1.26 23.56
C LYS A 50 1.47 -1.10 22.22
N ASN A 51 1.62 -2.16 21.44
CA ASN A 51 2.25 -2.16 20.13
C ASN A 51 1.26 -1.78 19.03
N GLY A 52 -0.04 -1.75 19.34
CA GLY A 52 -1.14 -1.43 18.45
C GLY A 52 -1.76 -2.64 17.77
N ILE A 53 -1.33 -3.86 18.07
CA ILE A 53 -1.95 -5.09 17.59
C ILE A 53 -3.36 -5.20 18.18
N LEU A 54 -4.32 -5.57 17.35
CA LEU A 54 -5.71 -5.79 17.73
C LEU A 54 -5.95 -7.26 18.04
N TYR A 55 -6.80 -7.51 19.02
CA TYR A 55 -7.20 -8.83 19.51
C TYR A 55 -8.72 -8.90 19.53
N PHE A 56 -9.27 -9.93 18.91
CA PHE A 56 -10.71 -10.13 18.77
C PHE A 56 -11.10 -11.47 19.40
N ALA A 57 -12.12 -11.41 20.24
CA ALA A 57 -12.76 -12.61 20.79
C ALA A 57 -13.73 -13.19 19.76
N ASN A 58 -13.52 -14.44 19.36
CA ASN A 58 -14.28 -15.09 18.31
C ASN A 58 -14.64 -16.55 18.67
N ASN A 59 -15.62 -17.11 17.98
CA ASN A 59 -16.06 -18.48 18.23
C ASN A 59 -14.99 -19.54 17.92
N ASP A 60 -14.04 -19.25 17.03
CA ASP A 60 -12.96 -20.18 16.67
C ASP A 60 -11.66 -19.93 17.46
N GLY A 61 -11.65 -18.94 18.36
CA GLY A 61 -10.51 -18.62 19.19
C GLY A 61 -10.17 -17.14 19.27
N LEU A 62 -8.93 -16.85 19.61
CA LEU A 62 -8.38 -15.49 19.60
C LEU A 62 -7.90 -15.14 18.20
N ILE A 63 -8.43 -14.06 17.63
CA ILE A 63 -7.95 -13.51 16.36
C ILE A 63 -7.06 -12.31 16.65
N THR A 64 -5.93 -12.18 15.93
CA THR A 64 -5.08 -11.00 16.00
C THR A 64 -4.99 -10.32 14.63
N PHE A 65 -4.88 -8.99 14.63
CA PHE A 65 -4.67 -8.19 13.43
C PHE A 65 -3.61 -7.10 13.68
N ASP A 66 -2.56 -7.10 12.88
CA ASP A 66 -1.44 -6.19 12.99
C ASP A 66 -1.46 -5.05 11.95
N GLY A 67 -2.55 -4.94 11.19
CA GLY A 67 -2.73 -3.99 10.09
C GLY A 67 -2.48 -4.61 8.70
N SER A 68 -1.80 -5.76 8.60
CA SER A 68 -1.58 -6.48 7.35
C SER A 68 -2.07 -7.92 7.40
N TYR A 69 -1.80 -8.60 8.51
CA TYR A 69 -1.99 -10.04 8.63
C TYR A 69 -2.97 -10.37 9.74
N TRP A 70 -3.92 -11.26 9.42
CA TRP A 70 -4.83 -11.87 10.38
C TRP A 70 -4.27 -13.23 10.82
N LYS A 71 -4.29 -13.52 12.13
CA LYS A 71 -3.85 -14.81 12.68
C LYS A 71 -4.88 -15.31 13.69
N ILE A 72 -5.13 -16.63 13.69
CA ILE A 72 -6.08 -17.30 14.59
C ILE A 72 -5.31 -18.18 15.57
N TYR A 73 -5.68 -18.09 16.83
CA TYR A 73 -5.13 -18.89 17.93
C TYR A 73 -6.27 -19.60 18.65
N PRO A 74 -6.56 -20.87 18.31
CA PRO A 74 -7.63 -21.62 18.94
C PRO A 74 -7.29 -21.99 20.39
N LEU A 75 -8.32 -22.14 21.23
CA LEU A 75 -8.19 -22.76 22.52
C LEU A 75 -7.97 -24.27 22.41
N PRO A 76 -7.35 -24.95 23.44
CA PRO A 76 -7.15 -26.39 23.41
C PRO A 76 -8.42 -27.20 23.24
N ASN A 77 -9.53 -26.72 23.85
CA ASN A 77 -10.85 -27.35 23.78
C ASN A 77 -11.65 -26.93 22.53
N LYS A 78 -11.06 -26.09 21.64
CA LYS A 78 -11.72 -25.46 20.48
C LYS A 78 -13.03 -24.72 20.85
N GLY A 79 -13.12 -24.25 22.08
CA GLY A 79 -14.25 -23.47 22.59
C GLY A 79 -14.23 -22.03 22.11
N THR A 80 -15.38 -21.36 22.19
CA THR A 80 -15.52 -19.94 21.85
C THR A 80 -14.81 -19.06 22.88
N ILE A 81 -14.23 -17.94 22.41
CA ILE A 81 -13.74 -16.86 23.27
C ILE A 81 -14.75 -15.72 23.21
N LYS A 82 -15.23 -15.23 24.36
CA LYS A 82 -16.20 -14.12 24.44
C LYS A 82 -15.62 -12.86 25.04
N ALA A 83 -14.51 -12.94 25.76
CA ALA A 83 -13.89 -11.78 26.40
C ALA A 83 -12.38 -11.86 26.30
N VAL A 84 -11.75 -10.69 26.15
CA VAL A 84 -10.30 -10.49 26.11
C VAL A 84 -9.91 -9.34 27.03
N ALA A 85 -8.79 -9.48 27.76
CA ALA A 85 -8.14 -8.37 28.46
C ALA A 85 -6.62 -8.52 28.36
N ILE A 86 -5.90 -7.39 28.32
CA ILE A 86 -4.44 -7.38 28.12
C ILE A 86 -3.80 -6.65 29.29
N ASP A 87 -2.93 -7.32 30.03
CA ASP A 87 -2.26 -6.72 31.17
C ASP A 87 -1.01 -5.89 30.75
N PRO A 88 -0.44 -5.09 31.64
CA PRO A 88 0.74 -4.28 31.34
C PRO A 88 1.99 -5.10 30.93
N SER A 89 2.08 -6.38 31.33
CA SER A 89 3.17 -7.28 30.92
C SER A 89 3.01 -7.80 29.49
N GLY A 90 1.80 -7.69 28.93
CA GLY A 90 1.44 -8.19 27.61
C GLY A 90 0.82 -9.59 27.61
N ARG A 91 0.41 -10.12 28.77
CA ARG A 91 -0.43 -11.33 28.81
C ARG A 91 -1.82 -11.01 28.31
N ILE A 92 -2.29 -11.81 27.35
CA ILE A 92 -3.59 -11.64 26.72
C ILE A 92 -4.54 -12.64 27.38
N PHE A 93 -5.23 -12.20 28.41
CA PHE A 93 -6.23 -13.00 29.12
C PHE A 93 -7.44 -13.22 28.24
N VAL A 94 -7.87 -14.47 28.18
CA VAL A 94 -9.05 -14.90 27.42
C VAL A 94 -9.92 -15.79 28.29
N GLY A 95 -11.21 -15.70 28.04
CA GLY A 95 -12.21 -16.54 28.68
C GLY A 95 -13.20 -17.04 27.65
N GLY A 96 -13.46 -18.31 27.68
CA GLY A 96 -14.40 -18.96 26.77
C GLY A 96 -15.31 -19.93 27.54
N GLN A 97 -15.96 -20.81 26.78
CA GLN A 97 -16.78 -21.87 27.36
C GLN A 97 -15.87 -22.90 28.05
N ASP A 98 -16.08 -23.09 29.36
CA ASP A 98 -15.35 -24.04 30.19
C ASP A 98 -13.81 -23.94 30.11
N GLU A 99 -13.27 -22.75 29.75
CA GLU A 99 -11.83 -22.51 29.66
C GLU A 99 -11.50 -21.09 30.08
N ILE A 100 -10.38 -20.95 30.80
CA ILE A 100 -9.87 -19.69 31.32
C ILE A 100 -8.33 -19.71 31.30
N GLY A 101 -7.72 -18.65 30.77
CA GLY A 101 -6.28 -18.60 30.69
C GLY A 101 -5.79 -17.34 30.00
N TYR A 102 -4.55 -17.39 29.52
CA TYR A 102 -3.96 -16.29 28.77
C TYR A 102 -3.05 -16.80 27.66
N PHE A 103 -2.92 -16.04 26.62
CA PHE A 103 -1.86 -16.19 25.62
C PHE A 103 -0.66 -15.35 26.03
N PHE A 104 0.53 -15.92 25.83
CA PHE A 104 1.79 -15.24 26.06
C PHE A 104 2.85 -15.76 25.11
N PRO A 105 3.80 -14.92 24.62
CA PRO A 105 4.83 -15.36 23.67
C PRO A 105 5.83 -16.30 24.33
N ASP A 106 6.26 -17.33 23.57
CA ASP A 106 7.41 -18.15 23.93
C ASP A 106 8.74 -17.45 23.59
N GLY A 107 9.87 -18.16 23.77
CA GLY A 107 11.21 -17.62 23.50
C GLY A 107 11.42 -17.17 22.03
N ASN A 108 10.63 -17.69 21.10
CA ASN A 108 10.65 -17.32 19.68
C ASN A 108 9.59 -16.26 19.33
N GLY A 109 8.93 -15.69 20.33
CA GLY A 109 7.89 -14.67 20.10
C GLY A 109 6.59 -15.24 19.53
N ILE A 110 6.33 -16.53 19.68
CA ILE A 110 5.11 -17.19 19.21
C ILE A 110 4.13 -17.26 20.35
N LEU A 111 2.90 -16.76 20.17
CA LEU A 111 1.85 -16.83 21.18
C LEU A 111 1.50 -18.29 21.51
N LYS A 112 1.56 -18.62 22.80
CA LYS A 112 1.18 -19.91 23.37
C LYS A 112 0.11 -19.72 24.42
N TYR A 113 -0.86 -20.62 24.46
CA TYR A 113 -1.91 -20.61 25.44
C TYR A 113 -1.44 -21.24 26.77
N HIS A 114 -1.77 -20.58 27.88
CA HIS A 114 -1.51 -21.03 29.24
C HIS A 114 -2.84 -21.07 29.99
N SER A 115 -3.36 -22.30 30.26
CA SER A 115 -4.56 -22.49 31.06
C SER A 115 -4.29 -22.21 32.52
N ILE A 116 -5.17 -21.47 33.17
CA ILE A 116 -5.17 -21.25 34.62
C ILE A 116 -6.32 -22.01 35.31
N LYS A 117 -7.09 -22.78 34.58
CA LYS A 117 -8.24 -23.55 35.08
C LYS A 117 -7.88 -24.49 36.23
N ASN A 118 -6.68 -25.07 36.21
CA ASN A 118 -6.19 -25.97 37.23
C ASN A 118 -5.95 -25.30 38.59
N LEU A 119 -5.81 -23.97 38.63
CA LEU A 119 -5.68 -23.18 39.86
C LEU A 119 -7.04 -22.97 40.56
N MET A 120 -8.15 -23.27 39.87
CA MET A 120 -9.50 -23.13 40.44
C MET A 120 -9.84 -24.25 41.40
N PRO A 121 -10.65 -23.94 42.44
CA PRO A 121 -11.23 -24.97 43.28
C PRO A 121 -11.98 -26.02 42.46
N GLN A 122 -11.86 -27.29 42.79
CA GLN A 122 -12.42 -28.38 41.99
C GLN A 122 -13.92 -28.22 41.66
N LYS A 123 -14.69 -27.68 42.59
CA LYS A 123 -16.12 -27.42 42.44
C LYS A 123 -16.43 -26.30 41.43
N ALA A 124 -15.49 -25.37 41.20
CA ALA A 124 -15.65 -24.22 40.32
C ALA A 124 -15.05 -24.43 38.91
N ARG A 125 -14.46 -25.62 38.64
CA ARG A 125 -13.81 -25.91 37.34
C ARG A 125 -14.79 -26.18 36.20
N GLN A 126 -16.05 -26.39 36.45
CA GLN A 126 -17.10 -26.51 35.46
C GLN A 126 -17.90 -25.21 35.47
N PHE A 127 -17.84 -24.45 34.44
CA PHE A 127 -18.54 -23.18 34.29
C PHE A 127 -18.94 -22.94 32.84
N ALA A 128 -19.93 -22.11 32.63
CA ALA A 128 -20.36 -21.70 31.31
C ALA A 128 -19.36 -20.67 30.66
N ASP A 129 -19.84 -19.81 29.85
CA ASP A 129 -19.06 -18.77 29.16
C ASP A 129 -18.50 -17.71 30.11
N ILE A 130 -17.30 -17.27 29.87
CA ILE A 130 -16.72 -16.03 30.41
C ILE A 130 -17.15 -14.84 29.55
N TRP A 131 -18.05 -14.01 30.09
CA TRP A 131 -18.67 -12.89 29.37
C TRP A 131 -17.89 -11.57 29.45
N SER A 132 -17.08 -11.38 30.46
CA SER A 132 -16.24 -10.20 30.58
C SER A 132 -14.98 -10.48 31.41
N ILE A 133 -13.90 -9.80 31.10
CA ILE A 133 -12.64 -9.82 31.83
C ILE A 133 -12.23 -8.38 32.11
N VAL A 134 -11.92 -8.06 33.36
CA VAL A 134 -11.52 -6.73 33.82
C VAL A 134 -10.23 -6.81 34.61
N LEU A 135 -9.29 -5.94 34.27
CA LEU A 135 -8.06 -5.73 35.01
C LEU A 135 -8.30 -4.65 36.08
N PHE A 136 -8.08 -4.95 37.35
CA PHE A 136 -8.24 -4.00 38.43
C PHE A 136 -7.10 -4.16 39.44
N LYS A 137 -6.32 -3.10 39.69
CA LYS A 137 -5.21 -3.08 40.67
C LYS A 137 -4.22 -4.26 40.55
N ASN A 138 -3.80 -4.62 39.36
CA ASN A 138 -2.94 -5.79 39.06
C ASN A 138 -3.61 -7.17 39.21
N GLU A 139 -4.88 -7.25 39.51
CA GLU A 139 -5.70 -8.44 39.56
C GLU A 139 -6.56 -8.58 38.32
N VAL A 140 -6.92 -9.80 37.94
CA VAL A 140 -7.74 -10.08 36.76
C VAL A 140 -9.04 -10.72 37.21
N PHE A 141 -10.15 -10.09 36.91
CA PHE A 141 -11.47 -10.55 37.24
C PHE A 141 -12.17 -11.10 36.00
N PHE A 142 -12.69 -12.33 36.12
CA PHE A 142 -13.40 -13.01 35.03
C PHE A 142 -14.84 -13.25 35.48
N ARG A 143 -15.80 -12.89 34.66
CA ARG A 143 -17.22 -13.04 34.97
C ARG A 143 -17.89 -14.13 34.14
N THR A 144 -18.43 -15.15 34.81
CA THR A 144 -19.50 -15.98 34.28
C THR A 144 -20.87 -15.42 34.73
N ILE A 145 -21.96 -16.14 34.44
CA ILE A 145 -23.28 -15.82 35.03
C ILE A 145 -23.31 -16.20 36.50
N GLU A 146 -22.72 -17.32 36.89
CA GLU A 146 -22.78 -17.87 38.26
C GLU A 146 -21.76 -17.23 39.18
N CYS A 147 -20.52 -16.99 38.66
CA CYS A 147 -19.40 -16.60 39.51
C CYS A 147 -18.58 -15.46 38.89
N VAL A 148 -17.89 -14.70 39.73
CA VAL A 148 -16.73 -13.89 39.38
C VAL A 148 -15.49 -14.56 39.95
N PHE A 149 -14.48 -14.81 39.11
CA PHE A 149 -13.17 -15.32 39.49
C PHE A 149 -12.17 -14.19 39.56
N GLU A 150 -11.46 -14.05 40.68
CA GLU A 150 -10.31 -13.15 40.87
C GLU A 150 -9.02 -13.94 40.75
N TYR A 151 -8.21 -13.64 39.75
CA TYR A 151 -6.89 -14.23 39.56
C TYR A 151 -5.81 -13.24 40.03
N ASN A 152 -5.04 -13.66 41.03
CA ASN A 152 -3.93 -12.90 41.59
C ASN A 152 -2.79 -13.85 41.98
N ASN A 153 -1.56 -13.60 41.54
CA ASN A 153 -0.36 -14.34 41.96
C ASN A 153 -0.49 -15.87 41.93
N ASN A 154 -1.06 -16.44 40.87
CA ASN A 154 -1.32 -17.88 40.71
C ASN A 154 -2.38 -18.46 41.71
N GLU A 155 -3.19 -17.63 42.29
CA GLU A 155 -4.36 -18.04 43.08
C GLU A 155 -5.65 -17.56 42.42
N ILE A 156 -6.72 -18.35 42.52
CA ILE A 156 -8.06 -17.97 42.04
C ILE A 156 -9.03 -18.03 43.23
N LYS A 157 -9.64 -16.88 43.51
CA LYS A 157 -10.79 -16.76 44.41
C LYS A 157 -12.09 -16.73 43.60
N THR A 158 -13.16 -17.20 44.21
CA THR A 158 -14.50 -17.26 43.64
C THR A 158 -15.49 -16.42 44.45
N PHE A 159 -16.33 -15.67 43.73
CA PHE A 159 -17.42 -14.89 44.29
C PHE A 159 -18.71 -15.31 43.61
N ASP A 160 -19.56 -16.01 44.31
CA ASP A 160 -20.86 -16.44 43.80
C ASP A 160 -21.88 -15.31 43.97
N ALA A 161 -22.89 -15.25 43.12
CA ALA A 161 -23.99 -14.33 43.21
C ALA A 161 -25.33 -15.07 43.43
N PRO A 162 -26.17 -14.65 44.38
CA PRO A 162 -27.48 -15.27 44.56
C PRO A 162 -28.38 -15.25 43.32
N GLY A 163 -28.39 -14.12 42.59
CA GLY A 163 -29.19 -13.94 41.39
C GLY A 163 -28.44 -14.17 40.09
N GLY A 164 -27.14 -14.28 40.17
CA GLY A 164 -26.23 -14.35 39.00
C GLY A 164 -25.70 -13.00 38.52
N TRP A 165 -24.41 -12.99 38.11
CA TRP A 165 -23.68 -11.80 37.67
C TRP A 165 -24.06 -11.41 36.26
N ARG A 166 -24.57 -10.17 36.05
CA ARG A 166 -24.89 -9.60 34.70
C ARG A 166 -23.82 -8.72 34.13
N LEU A 167 -23.13 -7.95 34.98
CA LEU A 167 -22.10 -6.99 34.55
C LEU A 167 -20.84 -7.14 35.40
N LEU A 168 -19.68 -6.91 34.80
CA LEU A 168 -18.44 -6.66 35.49
C LEU A 168 -17.68 -5.60 34.68
N THR A 169 -17.38 -4.43 35.26
CA THR A 169 -16.74 -3.32 34.58
C THR A 169 -16.00 -2.41 35.56
N GLN A 170 -15.01 -1.65 35.04
CA GLN A 170 -14.32 -0.63 35.82
C GLN A 170 -14.70 0.77 35.29
N ALA A 171 -14.97 1.69 36.23
CA ALA A 171 -15.06 3.11 35.94
C ALA A 171 -14.28 3.89 36.99
N GLY A 172 -13.41 4.81 36.57
CA GLY A 172 -12.47 5.49 37.43
C GLY A 172 -11.56 4.53 38.18
N THR A 173 -11.53 4.70 39.49
CA THR A 173 -10.77 3.86 40.43
C THR A 173 -11.58 2.74 41.06
N GLN A 174 -12.81 2.52 40.58
CA GLN A 174 -13.77 1.58 41.23
C GLN A 174 -14.11 0.43 40.27
N LEU A 175 -14.12 -0.78 40.75
CA LEU A 175 -14.66 -1.97 40.10
C LEU A 175 -16.12 -2.16 40.48
N PHE A 176 -16.97 -2.35 39.45
CA PHE A 176 -18.41 -2.56 39.60
C PHE A 176 -18.83 -3.91 39.05
N ALA A 177 -19.83 -4.52 39.68
CA ALA A 177 -20.53 -5.67 39.14
C ALA A 177 -22.05 -5.49 39.37
N GLU A 178 -22.88 -6.19 38.60
CA GLU A 178 -24.34 -6.25 38.82
C GLU A 178 -24.75 -7.67 39.17
N ASP A 179 -25.26 -7.87 40.34
CA ASP A 179 -26.05 -9.06 40.69
C ASP A 179 -27.50 -8.87 40.26
N LYS A 180 -28.11 -9.88 39.68
CA LYS A 180 -29.49 -9.80 39.16
C LYS A 180 -30.52 -9.46 40.24
N ASP A 181 -30.36 -9.99 41.46
CA ASP A 181 -31.30 -9.87 42.56
C ASP A 181 -30.95 -8.72 43.52
N GLU A 182 -29.66 -8.51 43.79
CA GLU A 182 -29.17 -7.46 44.69
C GLU A 182 -28.86 -6.13 43.98
N GLY A 183 -28.77 -6.13 42.66
CA GLY A 183 -28.49 -4.93 41.86
C GLY A 183 -27.01 -4.60 41.75
N LEU A 184 -26.69 -3.30 41.68
CA LEU A 184 -25.33 -2.82 41.50
C LEU A 184 -24.49 -2.97 42.78
N MET A 185 -23.29 -3.53 42.58
CA MET A 185 -22.29 -3.77 43.63
C MET A 185 -20.96 -3.12 43.25
N PHE A 186 -20.16 -2.79 44.25
CA PHE A 186 -18.79 -2.35 44.10
C PHE A 186 -17.83 -3.21 44.90
N PHE A 187 -16.61 -3.37 44.36
CA PHE A 187 -15.56 -4.16 45.01
C PHE A 187 -14.74 -3.26 45.95
N LYS A 188 -14.75 -3.61 47.25
CA LYS A 188 -14.02 -2.90 48.28
C LYS A 188 -13.59 -3.88 49.35
N ASP A 189 -12.36 -3.68 49.89
CA ASP A 189 -11.81 -4.53 50.98
C ASP A 189 -11.92 -6.05 50.68
N TYR A 190 -11.63 -6.43 49.40
CA TYR A 190 -11.70 -7.80 48.88
C TYR A 190 -13.09 -8.46 48.98
N GLN A 191 -14.14 -7.65 49.00
CA GLN A 191 -15.53 -8.12 49.01
C GLN A 191 -16.43 -7.29 48.12
N TRP A 192 -17.48 -7.90 47.58
CA TRP A 192 -18.56 -7.23 46.89
C TRP A 192 -19.53 -6.63 47.90
N GLN A 193 -19.74 -5.33 47.80
CA GLN A 193 -20.63 -4.59 48.70
C GLN A 193 -21.75 -3.94 47.86
N PRO A 194 -23.02 -4.11 48.28
CA PRO A 194 -24.16 -3.54 47.59
C PRO A 194 -24.13 -2.00 47.70
N CYS A 195 -24.53 -1.35 46.61
CA CYS A 195 -24.75 0.09 46.61
C CYS A 195 -26.08 0.40 47.35
N ARG A 196 -26.03 0.57 48.68
CA ARG A 196 -27.17 0.53 49.62
C ARG A 196 -28.41 1.37 49.31
N THR A 197 -28.34 2.40 48.46
CA THR A 197 -29.47 3.25 48.07
C THR A 197 -30.18 2.70 46.82
N LEU A 198 -29.75 1.59 46.28
CA LEU A 198 -30.11 1.07 44.96
C LEU A 198 -30.95 -0.21 44.99
N LEU A 199 -31.65 -0.54 46.07
CA LEU A 199 -32.67 -1.61 46.07
C LEU A 199 -33.70 -1.44 44.93
N GLN A 200 -33.77 -0.24 44.32
CA GLN A 200 -34.56 0.02 43.07
C GLN A 200 -33.82 -0.40 41.79
N THR A 201 -32.53 -0.79 41.85
CA THR A 201 -31.76 -1.15 40.65
C THR A 201 -31.82 -2.61 40.28
N ALA A 202 -32.33 -3.48 41.12
CA ALA A 202 -32.52 -4.91 40.82
C ALA A 202 -33.34 -5.14 39.55
N ASN A 203 -34.18 -4.18 39.13
CA ASN A 203 -34.95 -4.20 37.88
C ASN A 203 -34.25 -3.50 36.71
N LEU A 204 -33.08 -2.88 36.91
CA LEU A 204 -32.31 -2.28 35.85
C LEU A 204 -31.29 -3.31 35.36
N HIS A 205 -31.29 -3.56 34.06
CA HIS A 205 -30.21 -4.35 33.45
C HIS A 205 -29.15 -3.37 32.93
N ILE A 206 -28.02 -3.25 33.64
CA ILE A 206 -26.94 -2.35 33.33
C ILE A 206 -26.05 -2.98 32.26
N THR A 207 -25.72 -2.21 31.20
CA THR A 207 -24.91 -2.68 30.08
C THR A 207 -23.53 -1.98 29.98
N GLY A 208 -23.34 -0.93 30.76
CA GLY A 208 -22.04 -0.22 30.82
C GLY A 208 -22.02 0.86 31.87
N ILE A 209 -20.86 1.08 32.47
CA ILE A 209 -20.57 2.17 33.42
C ILE A 209 -19.31 2.87 32.94
N MET A 210 -19.35 4.19 32.79
CA MET A 210 -18.28 5.00 32.21
C MET A 210 -18.08 6.29 32.98
N ASP A 211 -16.84 6.78 32.99
CA ASP A 211 -16.54 8.09 33.61
C ASP A 211 -17.34 9.22 32.96
N TYR A 212 -18.09 9.98 33.73
CA TYR A 212 -18.82 11.16 33.28
C TYR A 212 -18.06 12.43 33.68
N ASN A 213 -17.85 12.63 34.99
CA ASN A 213 -16.97 13.65 35.54
C ASN A 213 -16.16 13.06 36.73
N LYS A 214 -15.49 13.90 37.52
CA LYS A 214 -14.59 13.46 38.59
C LYS A 214 -15.27 12.51 39.61
N ASP A 215 -16.54 12.78 39.93
CA ASP A 215 -17.25 12.08 41.02
C ASP A 215 -18.54 11.38 40.55
N THR A 216 -18.83 11.39 39.27
CA THR A 216 -20.05 10.84 38.67
C THR A 216 -19.71 9.93 37.51
N VAL A 217 -20.39 8.78 37.42
CA VAL A 217 -20.30 7.88 36.28
C VAL A 217 -21.62 7.87 35.51
N LEU A 218 -21.53 7.70 34.19
CA LEU A 218 -22.65 7.48 33.30
C LEU A 218 -22.95 5.97 33.25
N VAL A 219 -24.17 5.61 33.52
CA VAL A 219 -24.68 4.24 33.49
C VAL A 219 -25.61 4.07 32.31
N THR A 220 -25.36 3.08 31.45
CA THR A 220 -26.25 2.66 30.40
C THR A 220 -27.01 1.42 30.80
N THR A 221 -28.27 1.34 30.42
CA THR A 221 -29.13 0.19 30.69
C THR A 221 -29.60 -0.47 29.41
N LEU A 222 -30.02 -1.73 29.49
CA LEU A 222 -30.48 -2.50 28.34
C LEU A 222 -31.63 -1.83 27.58
N LYS A 223 -32.60 -1.20 28.33
CA LYS A 223 -33.82 -0.58 27.76
C LYS A 223 -34.28 0.73 28.44
N GLN A 224 -33.86 0.99 29.69
CA GLN A 224 -34.40 2.05 30.51
C GLN A 224 -33.74 3.43 30.27
N GLY A 225 -32.78 3.48 29.35
CA GLY A 225 -32.05 4.70 29.00
C GLY A 225 -30.80 4.92 29.84
N LEU A 226 -30.41 6.16 30.04
CA LEU A 226 -29.19 6.57 30.72
C LEU A 226 -29.46 7.05 32.14
N PHE A 227 -28.47 6.79 33.02
CA PHE A 227 -28.49 7.25 34.41
C PHE A 227 -27.15 7.86 34.80
N LEU A 228 -27.15 8.72 35.80
CA LEU A 228 -25.95 9.24 36.46
C LEU A 228 -25.87 8.65 37.87
N LEU A 229 -24.73 8.05 38.20
CA LEU A 229 -24.43 7.58 39.54
C LEU A 229 -23.38 8.49 40.17
N THR A 230 -23.76 9.12 41.30
CA THR A 230 -22.87 9.96 42.12
C THR A 230 -22.85 9.39 43.53
N GLY A 231 -21.72 8.87 43.97
CA GLY A 231 -21.62 8.12 45.21
C GLY A 231 -22.57 6.92 45.17
N SER A 232 -23.62 6.93 46.04
CA SER A 232 -24.66 5.89 46.08
C SER A 232 -25.99 6.32 45.44
N THR A 233 -26.07 7.48 44.85
CA THR A 233 -27.32 8.05 44.28
C THR A 233 -27.38 7.84 42.79
N LEU A 234 -28.39 7.11 42.29
CA LEU A 234 -28.64 6.88 40.87
C LEU A 234 -29.83 7.74 40.42
N ILE A 235 -29.60 8.60 39.45
CA ILE A 235 -30.61 9.51 38.91
C ILE A 235 -30.76 9.26 37.42
N LYS A 236 -32.01 9.08 36.96
CA LYS A 236 -32.27 8.99 35.52
C LYS A 236 -31.84 10.25 34.83
N LYS A 237 -31.10 10.10 33.73
CA LYS A 237 -30.70 11.18 32.84
C LYS A 237 -31.59 11.18 31.61
N PRO A 238 -32.68 11.98 31.58
CA PRO A 238 -33.52 12.07 30.37
C PRO A 238 -32.73 12.59 29.19
N THR A 239 -32.87 11.93 28.06
CA THR A 239 -32.10 12.25 26.84
C THR A 239 -32.94 12.12 25.60
N ALA A 240 -32.53 12.78 24.52
CA ALA A 240 -33.17 12.68 23.19
C ALA A 240 -33.16 11.26 22.62
N ILE A 241 -32.25 10.38 23.09
CA ILE A 241 -32.14 9.01 22.60
C ILE A 241 -33.01 8.02 23.38
N ASP A 242 -33.67 8.40 24.45
CA ASP A 242 -34.45 7.49 25.29
C ASP A 242 -35.50 6.72 24.47
N ALA A 243 -36.15 7.38 23.51
CA ALA A 243 -37.12 6.74 22.60
C ALA A 243 -36.45 5.66 21.69
N ILE A 244 -35.19 5.90 21.28
CA ILE A 244 -34.44 4.94 20.48
C ILE A 244 -34.05 3.75 21.37
N LEU A 245 -33.49 4.01 22.54
CA LEU A 245 -33.01 2.98 23.48
C LEU A 245 -34.14 2.17 24.10
N HIS A 246 -35.36 2.72 24.20
CA HIS A 246 -36.53 1.96 24.65
C HIS A 246 -36.93 0.87 23.65
N ASN A 247 -36.80 1.16 22.35
CA ASN A 247 -37.21 0.26 21.29
C ASN A 247 -36.07 -0.64 20.77
N ASP A 248 -34.87 -0.51 21.34
CA ASP A 248 -33.73 -1.31 21.00
C ASP A 248 -32.92 -1.72 22.25
N LEU A 249 -32.13 -2.76 22.13
CA LEU A 249 -31.28 -3.24 23.21
C LEU A 249 -29.89 -2.62 23.13
N VAL A 250 -29.39 -2.05 24.22
CA VAL A 250 -28.00 -1.64 24.34
C VAL A 250 -27.13 -2.85 24.72
N ASN A 251 -26.18 -3.18 23.88
CA ASN A 251 -25.24 -4.29 24.15
C ASN A 251 -23.98 -3.82 24.86
N CYS A 252 -23.41 -2.69 24.42
CA CYS A 252 -22.15 -2.19 24.95
C CYS A 252 -22.12 -0.66 24.90
N ALA A 253 -21.28 -0.05 25.74
CA ALA A 253 -21.05 1.40 25.71
C ALA A 253 -19.61 1.73 26.12
N LYS A 254 -19.05 2.79 25.57
CA LYS A 254 -17.69 3.24 25.86
C LYS A 254 -17.56 4.77 25.75
N LYS A 255 -16.81 5.38 26.67
CA LYS A 255 -16.36 6.77 26.55
C LYS A 255 -15.29 6.86 25.45
N ILE A 256 -15.47 7.75 24.50
CA ILE A 256 -14.59 7.91 23.33
C ILE A 256 -13.94 9.30 23.22
N GLY A 257 -14.18 10.16 24.21
CA GLY A 257 -13.59 11.50 24.29
C GLY A 257 -14.01 12.19 25.58
N ASN A 258 -13.58 13.43 25.75
CA ASN A 258 -13.91 14.19 26.98
C ASN A 258 -15.42 14.32 27.21
N ASP A 259 -16.18 14.51 26.14
CA ASP A 259 -17.63 14.70 26.18
C ASP A 259 -18.32 13.88 25.08
N ARG A 260 -17.84 12.65 24.82
CA ARG A 260 -18.39 11.76 23.79
C ARG A 260 -18.50 10.33 24.33
N TYR A 261 -19.64 9.70 24.06
CA TYR A 261 -19.94 8.34 24.46
C TYR A 261 -20.50 7.58 23.25
N ALA A 262 -19.95 6.41 23.00
CA ALA A 262 -20.39 5.50 21.95
C ALA A 262 -21.24 4.39 22.58
N ILE A 263 -22.42 4.16 22.04
CA ILE A 263 -23.42 3.19 22.50
C ILE A 263 -23.68 2.22 21.35
N GLY A 264 -23.29 0.97 21.52
CA GLY A 264 -23.57 -0.14 20.61
C GLY A 264 -24.91 -0.77 20.91
N THR A 265 -25.75 -0.91 19.89
CA THR A 265 -27.11 -1.47 20.04
C THR A 265 -27.28 -2.75 19.24
N LYS A 266 -28.37 -3.45 19.46
CA LYS A 266 -28.69 -4.71 18.77
C LYS A 266 -29.17 -4.51 17.34
N ALA A 267 -29.99 -3.48 17.09
CA ALA A 267 -30.65 -3.32 15.79
C ALA A 267 -30.45 -1.95 15.13
N LYS A 268 -29.92 -0.96 15.85
CA LYS A 268 -29.76 0.42 15.38
C LYS A 268 -28.30 0.82 15.14
N GLY A 269 -27.37 -0.12 15.27
CA GLY A 269 -25.94 0.13 15.08
C GLY A 269 -25.29 0.86 16.23
N LEU A 270 -24.36 1.76 15.90
CA LEU A 270 -23.62 2.58 16.86
C LEU A 270 -24.19 3.98 16.93
N ILE A 271 -24.46 4.46 18.13
CA ILE A 271 -24.95 5.84 18.40
C ILE A 271 -23.88 6.56 19.22
N ILE A 272 -23.41 7.71 18.75
CA ILE A 272 -22.49 8.58 19.49
C ILE A 272 -23.28 9.76 20.04
N ILE A 273 -23.13 9.97 21.33
CA ILE A 273 -23.78 11.07 22.05
C ILE A 273 -22.78 12.00 22.72
N ASP A 274 -23.19 13.23 22.97
CA ASP A 274 -22.47 14.14 23.85
C ASP A 274 -22.86 13.88 25.34
N GLY A 275 -22.15 14.52 26.28
CA GLY A 275 -22.45 14.42 27.71
C GLY A 275 -23.81 14.93 28.10
N LYS A 276 -24.50 15.74 27.27
CA LYS A 276 -25.90 16.16 27.48
C LYS A 276 -26.89 15.08 27.04
N GLY A 277 -26.46 14.08 26.26
CA GLY A 277 -27.28 13.03 25.71
C GLY A 277 -27.86 13.34 24.32
N ASN A 278 -27.34 14.38 23.65
CA ASN A 278 -27.72 14.65 22.26
C ASN A 278 -26.97 13.72 21.32
N VAL A 279 -27.64 13.27 20.27
CA VAL A 279 -26.98 12.50 19.21
C VAL A 279 -26.02 13.41 18.46
N VAL A 280 -24.78 12.94 18.35
CA VAL A 280 -23.72 13.58 17.57
C VAL A 280 -23.60 12.93 16.20
N GLU A 281 -23.47 11.61 16.20
CA GLU A 281 -23.34 10.79 14.99
C GLU A 281 -24.04 9.46 15.20
N ARG A 282 -24.40 8.82 14.09
CA ARG A 282 -24.99 7.51 14.08
C ARG A 282 -24.44 6.71 12.92
N PHE A 283 -24.13 5.44 13.19
CA PHE A 283 -23.63 4.52 12.18
C PHE A 283 -24.51 3.26 12.20
N SER A 284 -25.05 2.94 11.06
CA SER A 284 -25.89 1.76 10.80
C SER A 284 -25.57 1.22 9.39
N ASN A 285 -26.30 0.23 8.92
CA ASN A 285 -26.18 -0.23 7.54
C ASN A 285 -26.36 0.91 6.53
N ASN A 286 -27.16 1.92 6.86
CA ASN A 286 -27.35 3.10 5.98
C ASN A 286 -26.09 3.98 5.87
N GLU A 287 -25.24 3.96 6.89
CA GLU A 287 -23.97 4.68 6.93
C GLU A 287 -22.77 3.79 6.53
N GLY A 288 -23.02 2.50 6.27
CA GLY A 288 -21.99 1.57 5.75
C GLY A 288 -21.54 0.48 6.73
N LEU A 289 -22.17 0.32 7.90
CA LEU A 289 -21.91 -0.86 8.72
C LEU A 289 -22.41 -2.13 7.99
N GLN A 290 -21.69 -3.23 8.11
CA GLN A 290 -22.12 -4.50 7.53
C GLN A 290 -23.23 -5.18 8.37
N ASN A 291 -23.31 -4.86 9.68
CA ASN A 291 -24.34 -5.39 10.58
C ASN A 291 -24.64 -4.35 11.67
N ASN A 292 -25.92 -4.23 12.07
CA ASN A 292 -26.35 -3.29 13.12
C ASN A 292 -26.18 -3.82 14.54
N ASN A 293 -25.96 -5.14 14.73
CA ASN A 293 -25.77 -5.73 16.04
C ASN A 293 -24.32 -5.58 16.50
N VAL A 294 -24.06 -4.56 17.32
CA VAL A 294 -22.73 -4.25 17.85
C VAL A 294 -22.54 -5.00 19.15
N LEU A 295 -21.63 -5.98 19.19
CA LEU A 295 -21.32 -6.82 20.35
C LEU A 295 -20.14 -6.27 21.16
N GLY A 296 -19.07 -5.86 20.47
CA GLY A 296 -17.84 -5.32 21.05
C GLY A 296 -17.50 -3.93 20.50
N LEU A 297 -16.86 -3.09 21.32
CA LEU A 297 -16.49 -1.73 20.97
C LEU A 297 -15.13 -1.37 21.54
N LEU A 298 -14.23 -0.89 20.66
CA LEU A 298 -12.92 -0.38 21.04
C LEU A 298 -12.70 1.02 20.44
N LEU A 299 -12.23 1.94 21.26
CA LEU A 299 -11.54 3.14 20.79
C LEU A 299 -10.04 2.82 20.77
N ASP A 300 -9.43 2.82 19.57
CA ASP A 300 -8.01 2.54 19.43
C ASP A 300 -7.14 3.72 19.91
N ARG A 301 -5.83 3.51 19.94
CA ARG A 301 -4.87 4.55 20.39
C ARG A 301 -4.87 5.80 19.49
N ASP A 302 -5.27 5.64 18.19
CA ASP A 302 -5.37 6.73 17.22
C ASP A 302 -6.76 7.38 17.22
N LYS A 303 -7.62 7.01 18.21
CA LYS A 303 -8.98 7.49 18.43
C LYS A 303 -9.96 7.12 17.31
N ASN A 304 -9.76 6.01 16.65
CA ASN A 304 -10.70 5.39 15.73
C ASN A 304 -11.51 4.31 16.44
N LEU A 305 -12.63 3.92 15.84
CA LEU A 305 -13.54 2.95 16.47
C LEU A 305 -13.45 1.59 15.74
N TRP A 306 -13.32 0.55 16.53
CA TRP A 306 -13.43 -0.84 16.08
C TRP A 306 -14.67 -1.45 16.68
N LEU A 307 -15.50 -2.04 15.82
CA LEU A 307 -16.75 -2.70 16.19
C LEU A 307 -16.61 -4.20 15.96
N GLY A 308 -16.82 -4.97 17.02
CA GLY A 308 -17.12 -6.39 16.91
C GLY A 308 -18.61 -6.56 16.67
N LEU A 309 -18.98 -7.19 15.57
CA LEU A 309 -20.37 -7.35 15.16
C LEU A 309 -20.80 -8.82 15.23
N GLU A 310 -22.11 -9.06 15.19
CA GLU A 310 -22.67 -10.41 14.96
C GLU A 310 -22.18 -11.00 13.63
N SER A 311 -21.84 -10.13 12.67
CA SER A 311 -21.34 -10.55 11.36
C SER A 311 -20.16 -9.69 10.94
N GLY A 312 -18.96 -10.02 11.44
CA GLY A 312 -17.70 -9.38 11.03
C GLY A 312 -17.17 -8.29 11.96
N VAL A 313 -16.20 -7.57 11.45
CA VAL A 313 -15.53 -6.44 12.12
C VAL A 313 -15.66 -5.20 11.25
N ASP A 314 -16.11 -4.09 11.83
CA ASP A 314 -16.08 -2.79 11.18
C ASP A 314 -15.08 -1.86 11.84
N PHE A 315 -14.28 -1.20 11.00
CA PHE A 315 -13.40 -0.11 11.38
C PHE A 315 -13.95 1.21 10.91
N ILE A 316 -14.25 2.12 11.82
CA ILE A 316 -14.67 3.49 11.53
C ILE A 316 -13.47 4.40 11.72
N ASN A 317 -13.00 5.04 10.65
CA ASN A 317 -11.93 6.04 10.69
C ASN A 317 -12.45 7.34 11.35
N TYR A 318 -12.77 7.25 12.65
CA TYR A 318 -13.51 8.29 13.37
C TYR A 318 -12.72 9.60 13.52
N ASN A 319 -11.42 9.50 13.74
CA ASN A 319 -10.52 10.65 13.90
C ASN A 319 -9.91 11.12 12.57
N THR A 320 -10.63 10.96 11.47
CA THR A 320 -10.12 11.29 10.13
C THR A 320 -10.20 12.77 9.81
N SER A 321 -9.22 13.26 9.07
CA SER A 321 -9.27 14.57 8.42
C SER A 321 -9.98 14.56 7.06
N VAL A 322 -10.32 13.36 6.54
CA VAL A 322 -11.00 13.16 5.25
C VAL A 322 -12.35 12.52 5.52
N LYS A 323 -13.43 13.22 5.19
CA LYS A 323 -14.80 12.73 5.35
C LYS A 323 -15.56 12.79 4.04
N HIS A 324 -16.51 11.89 3.88
CA HIS A 324 -17.38 11.87 2.71
C HIS A 324 -18.67 12.63 3.03
N ILE A 325 -19.13 13.46 2.09
CA ILE A 325 -20.40 14.20 2.18
C ILE A 325 -21.28 13.75 1.01
N TYR A 326 -22.45 13.24 1.33
CA TYR A 326 -23.43 12.78 0.34
C TYR A 326 -24.50 13.86 0.15
N ALA A 327 -24.66 14.34 -1.08
CA ALA A 327 -25.73 15.27 -1.45
C ALA A 327 -27.12 14.61 -1.32
N SER A 328 -27.20 13.32 -1.65
CA SER A 328 -28.38 12.48 -1.45
C SER A 328 -27.92 11.07 -1.08
N LYS A 329 -28.49 10.47 -0.03
CA LYS A 329 -28.19 9.08 0.36
C LYS A 329 -28.86 8.05 -0.57
N GLU A 330 -29.98 8.44 -1.17
CA GLU A 330 -30.78 7.56 -2.04
C GLU A 330 -30.25 7.54 -3.47
N ASN A 331 -29.74 8.67 -3.94
CA ASN A 331 -29.21 8.85 -5.29
C ASN A 331 -27.71 9.13 -5.22
N GLN A 332 -26.91 8.07 -5.28
CA GLN A 332 -25.45 8.19 -5.38
C GLN A 332 -25.10 8.82 -6.73
N THR A 333 -24.85 10.12 -6.74
CA THR A 333 -24.60 10.88 -7.97
C THR A 333 -23.22 11.51 -7.96
N LYS A 334 -22.66 11.59 -9.16
CA LYS A 334 -21.41 12.26 -9.44
C LYS A 334 -21.54 13.76 -9.12
N SER A 335 -20.56 14.31 -8.38
CA SER A 335 -20.52 15.73 -8.04
C SER A 335 -19.43 16.46 -8.82
N ASN A 336 -19.82 17.55 -9.48
CA ASN A 336 -18.91 18.32 -10.36
C ASN A 336 -18.63 19.73 -9.86
N ALA A 337 -19.42 20.23 -8.91
CA ALA A 337 -19.31 21.61 -8.43
C ALA A 337 -19.65 21.71 -6.95
N VAL A 338 -18.91 22.53 -6.22
CA VAL A 338 -19.14 22.84 -4.81
C VAL A 338 -19.00 24.33 -4.61
N SER A 339 -19.82 24.91 -3.76
CA SER A 339 -19.67 26.29 -3.30
C SER A 339 -20.27 26.46 -1.90
N ILE A 340 -19.70 27.37 -1.14
CA ILE A 340 -20.29 27.83 0.13
C ILE A 340 -20.75 29.27 -0.06
N PHE A 341 -22.05 29.51 0.09
CA PHE A 341 -22.63 30.81 -0.10
C PHE A 341 -23.76 31.03 0.90
N ASN A 342 -23.84 32.21 1.49
CA ASN A 342 -24.89 32.59 2.47
C ASN A 342 -25.11 31.54 3.58
N ASN A 343 -24.01 31.04 4.18
CA ASN A 343 -24.03 29.99 5.22
C ASN A 343 -24.70 28.68 4.76
N GLN A 344 -24.67 28.40 3.48
CA GLN A 344 -25.10 27.12 2.92
C GLN A 344 -23.97 26.47 2.11
N LEU A 345 -23.83 25.18 2.23
CA LEU A 345 -22.98 24.36 1.37
C LEU A 345 -23.84 23.85 0.20
N PHE A 346 -23.45 24.22 -1.01
CA PHE A 346 -24.06 23.78 -2.25
C PHE A 346 -23.24 22.70 -2.91
N ILE A 347 -23.89 21.64 -3.37
CA ILE A 347 -23.27 20.54 -4.11
C ILE A 347 -24.02 20.37 -5.43
N GLY A 348 -23.34 20.64 -6.53
CA GLY A 348 -23.85 20.44 -7.89
C GLY A 348 -23.53 19.02 -8.36
N THR A 349 -24.56 18.28 -8.71
CA THR A 349 -24.49 16.88 -9.15
C THR A 349 -24.94 16.68 -10.59
N SER A 350 -24.88 15.44 -11.07
CA SER A 350 -25.47 15.07 -12.36
C SER A 350 -26.99 15.12 -12.38
N ASN A 351 -27.67 15.24 -11.24
CA ASN A 351 -29.13 15.17 -11.13
C ASN A 351 -29.76 16.47 -10.59
N GLY A 352 -28.96 17.46 -10.22
CA GLY A 352 -29.41 18.72 -9.67
C GLY A 352 -28.47 19.34 -8.67
N LEU A 353 -28.88 20.45 -8.11
CA LEU A 353 -28.18 21.18 -7.05
C LEU A 353 -28.81 20.85 -5.70
N TYR A 354 -27.95 20.54 -4.71
CA TYR A 354 -28.39 20.30 -3.34
C TYR A 354 -27.76 21.31 -2.41
N SER A 355 -28.45 21.69 -1.35
CA SER A 355 -27.93 22.61 -0.34
C SER A 355 -28.19 22.11 1.07
N ALA A 356 -27.28 22.43 1.97
CA ALA A 356 -27.44 22.23 3.41
C ALA A 356 -26.95 23.46 4.19
N PRO A 357 -27.65 23.86 5.28
CA PRO A 357 -27.20 24.95 6.13
C PRO A 357 -25.90 24.54 6.87
N ILE A 358 -24.98 25.47 6.95
CA ILE A 358 -23.71 25.27 7.67
C ILE A 358 -23.36 26.50 8.52
N ASN A 359 -22.55 26.27 9.56
CA ASN A 359 -21.82 27.34 10.23
C ASN A 359 -20.39 27.39 9.62
N PRO A 360 -20.10 28.39 8.76
CA PRO A 360 -18.80 28.45 8.08
C PRO A 360 -17.64 28.85 9.01
N GLN A 361 -17.92 29.23 10.27
CA GLN A 361 -16.89 29.56 11.26
C GLN A 361 -16.31 28.31 11.96
N LEU A 362 -16.89 27.13 11.73
CA LEU A 362 -16.32 25.89 12.26
C LEU A 362 -15.01 25.57 11.54
N LYS A 363 -13.98 25.23 12.31
CA LYS A 363 -12.67 24.82 11.75
C LYS A 363 -12.77 23.57 10.84
N ASP A 364 -13.71 22.70 11.12
CA ASP A 364 -14.05 21.53 10.32
C ASP A 364 -15.53 21.64 9.91
N ILE A 365 -15.77 22.10 8.69
CA ILE A 365 -17.12 22.30 8.14
C ILE A 365 -17.90 20.99 8.06
N SER A 366 -17.22 19.84 7.90
CA SER A 366 -17.89 18.53 7.84
C SER A 366 -18.61 18.15 9.13
N THR A 367 -18.27 18.78 10.24
CA THR A 367 -18.93 18.56 11.55
C THR A 367 -20.25 19.32 11.72
N ASN A 368 -20.65 20.15 10.73
CA ASN A 368 -21.95 20.77 10.72
C ASN A 368 -23.06 19.73 10.75
N LYS A 369 -24.14 20.03 11.45
CA LYS A 369 -25.37 19.24 11.43
C LYS A 369 -26.30 19.78 10.36
N GLY A 370 -26.80 18.94 9.49
CA GLY A 370 -27.68 19.38 8.40
C GLY A 370 -28.18 18.21 7.56
N ILE A 371 -29.21 18.47 6.80
CA ILE A 371 -29.75 17.58 5.78
C ILE A 371 -29.70 18.33 4.47
N PHE A 372 -29.18 17.72 3.44
CA PHE A 372 -29.22 18.27 2.08
C PHE A 372 -30.62 18.21 1.52
N THR A 373 -31.05 19.32 0.95
CA THR A 373 -32.33 19.46 0.23
C THR A 373 -32.02 19.84 -1.22
N GLU A 374 -32.82 19.32 -2.15
CA GLU A 374 -32.74 19.70 -3.56
C GLU A 374 -33.15 21.17 -3.70
N VAL A 375 -32.40 21.94 -4.45
CA VAL A 375 -32.73 23.32 -4.83
C VAL A 375 -33.71 23.26 -5.97
N GLU A 376 -34.84 23.99 -5.87
CA GLU A 376 -35.89 24.00 -6.90
C GLU A 376 -35.36 24.48 -8.25
N ASN A 377 -35.89 23.91 -9.33
CA ASN A 377 -35.58 24.26 -10.73
C ASN A 377 -34.10 23.92 -11.12
N THR A 378 -33.50 22.86 -10.54
CA THR A 378 -32.12 22.48 -10.84
C THR A 378 -31.98 21.04 -11.32
N LYS A 379 -33.07 20.36 -11.67
CA LYS A 379 -33.02 19.00 -12.21
C LYS A 379 -32.19 18.95 -13.47
N GLY A 380 -31.19 18.04 -13.49
CA GLY A 380 -30.26 17.88 -14.58
C GLY A 380 -28.80 18.11 -14.15
N GLN A 381 -27.92 18.15 -15.13
CA GLN A 381 -26.47 18.22 -14.89
C GLN A 381 -26.03 19.63 -14.48
N VAL A 382 -25.52 19.77 -13.28
CA VAL A 382 -24.84 20.99 -12.81
C VAL A 382 -23.34 20.88 -13.14
N TRP A 383 -22.83 21.86 -13.91
CA TRP A 383 -21.44 21.88 -14.35
C TRP A 383 -20.52 22.71 -13.47
N SER A 384 -20.98 23.83 -12.98
CA SER A 384 -20.19 24.75 -12.18
C SER A 384 -21.03 25.58 -11.23
N LEU A 385 -20.40 26.03 -10.16
CA LEU A 385 -20.91 27.05 -9.23
C LEU A 385 -19.87 28.14 -9.11
N SER A 386 -20.29 29.39 -9.26
CA SER A 386 -19.41 30.56 -9.24
C SER A 386 -20.02 31.69 -8.41
N GLN A 387 -19.27 32.18 -7.42
CA GLN A 387 -19.66 33.38 -6.69
C GLN A 387 -19.19 34.62 -7.45
N ILE A 388 -20.12 35.43 -7.88
CA ILE A 388 -19.82 36.62 -8.67
C ILE A 388 -20.70 37.77 -8.16
N ASN A 389 -20.08 38.87 -7.72
CA ASN A 389 -20.77 40.07 -7.27
C ASN A 389 -21.87 39.79 -6.23
N ASP A 390 -21.54 39.07 -5.16
CA ASP A 390 -22.43 38.67 -4.07
C ASP A 390 -23.65 37.83 -4.49
N HIS A 391 -23.53 37.12 -5.61
CA HIS A 391 -24.54 36.17 -6.09
C HIS A 391 -23.90 34.82 -6.43
N LEU A 392 -24.66 33.74 -6.31
CA LEU A 392 -24.27 32.41 -6.73
C LEU A 392 -24.83 32.09 -8.11
N LEU A 393 -23.99 31.94 -9.08
CA LEU A 393 -24.32 31.51 -10.43
C LEU A 393 -24.05 30.03 -10.62
N MET A 394 -24.96 29.35 -11.29
CA MET A 394 -24.90 27.93 -11.63
C MET A 394 -24.82 27.75 -13.15
N GLY A 395 -23.80 27.07 -13.61
CA GLY A 395 -23.71 26.54 -14.97
C GLY A 395 -24.40 25.17 -15.01
N HIS A 396 -25.39 25.04 -15.88
CA HIS A 396 -26.28 23.89 -16.00
C HIS A 396 -26.41 23.43 -17.46
N GLU A 397 -26.83 22.20 -17.69
CA GLU A 397 -27.09 21.69 -19.06
C GLU A 397 -28.14 22.46 -19.84
N ASP A 398 -29.12 23.08 -19.16
CA ASP A 398 -30.16 23.89 -19.77
C ASP A 398 -29.79 25.37 -19.90
N GLY A 399 -28.69 25.83 -19.30
CA GLY A 399 -28.28 27.22 -19.33
C GLY A 399 -27.58 27.74 -18.10
N ALA A 400 -27.53 29.05 -17.95
CA ALA A 400 -27.04 29.74 -16.79
C ALA A 400 -28.19 30.11 -15.84
N PHE A 401 -28.00 29.88 -14.55
CA PHE A 401 -28.99 30.18 -13.51
C PHE A 401 -28.36 31.03 -12.40
N MET A 402 -29.17 31.85 -11.76
CA MET A 402 -28.86 32.46 -10.48
C MET A 402 -29.51 31.65 -9.36
N VAL A 403 -28.74 31.26 -8.37
CA VAL A 403 -29.26 30.53 -7.19
C VAL A 403 -29.57 31.53 -6.09
N ASP A 404 -30.82 31.55 -5.65
CA ASP A 404 -31.33 32.38 -4.56
C ASP A 404 -31.96 31.47 -3.50
N ASN A 405 -31.22 31.27 -2.39
CA ASN A 405 -31.58 30.36 -1.31
C ASN A 405 -31.89 28.94 -1.82
N ASN A 406 -33.17 28.52 -1.84
CA ASN A 406 -33.57 27.18 -2.24
C ASN A 406 -34.22 27.13 -3.64
N HIS A 407 -34.00 28.16 -4.46
CA HIS A 407 -34.60 28.26 -5.78
C HIS A 407 -33.59 28.76 -6.82
N ALA A 408 -33.57 28.18 -8.01
CA ALA A 408 -32.75 28.64 -9.12
C ALA A 408 -33.61 29.36 -10.17
N LYS A 409 -33.19 30.58 -10.51
CA LYS A 409 -33.81 31.41 -11.53
C LYS A 409 -33.01 31.35 -12.83
N PRO A 410 -33.61 31.01 -13.98
CA PRO A 410 -32.88 30.98 -15.24
C PRO A 410 -32.44 32.38 -15.66
N ILE A 411 -31.21 32.55 -16.07
CA ILE A 411 -30.65 33.73 -16.73
C ILE A 411 -30.67 33.52 -18.24
N THR A 412 -30.25 32.29 -18.67
CA THR A 412 -30.31 31.87 -20.07
C THR A 412 -30.96 30.49 -20.14
N SER A 413 -31.56 30.16 -21.28
CA SER A 413 -32.20 28.86 -21.53
C SER A 413 -31.87 28.29 -22.91
N GLY A 414 -32.03 26.97 -23.03
CA GLY A 414 -31.91 26.27 -24.30
C GLY A 414 -30.46 26.04 -24.80
N GLN A 415 -29.46 26.41 -24.02
CA GLN A 415 -28.04 26.13 -24.29
C GLN A 415 -27.27 25.95 -23.00
N GLY A 416 -26.67 24.81 -22.81
CA GLY A 416 -25.87 24.51 -21.62
C GLY A 416 -24.76 25.53 -21.39
N ALA A 417 -24.62 25.95 -20.15
CA ALA A 417 -23.54 26.82 -19.69
C ALA A 417 -22.53 26.00 -18.86
N TRP A 418 -21.28 26.08 -19.24
CA TRP A 418 -20.22 25.35 -18.57
C TRP A 418 -19.65 26.11 -17.38
N ARG A 419 -19.14 27.33 -17.63
CA ARG A 419 -18.35 28.12 -16.67
C ARG A 419 -18.47 29.61 -16.93
N PHE A 420 -18.19 30.41 -15.92
CA PHE A 420 -18.28 31.85 -15.98
C PHE A 420 -16.89 32.51 -15.75
N VAL A 421 -16.66 33.64 -16.41
CA VAL A 421 -15.56 34.55 -16.12
C VAL A 421 -16.08 35.99 -16.03
N THR A 422 -15.53 36.75 -15.08
CA THR A 422 -15.81 38.19 -14.96
C THR A 422 -14.94 39.01 -15.90
N VAL A 423 -15.40 40.15 -16.28
CA VAL A 423 -14.63 41.11 -17.09
C VAL A 423 -14.13 42.23 -16.18
N SER A 424 -12.82 42.59 -16.29
CA SER A 424 -12.28 43.74 -15.54
C SER A 424 -12.98 45.01 -15.99
N SER A 425 -13.23 45.92 -15.07
CA SER A 425 -13.93 47.22 -15.32
C SER A 425 -15.39 47.11 -15.77
N SER A 426 -16.02 45.95 -15.63
CA SER A 426 -17.47 45.81 -15.90
C SER A 426 -18.07 44.76 -14.96
N PRO A 427 -19.32 44.96 -14.51
CA PRO A 427 -20.06 43.96 -13.77
C PRO A 427 -20.52 42.76 -14.63
N ASP A 428 -20.34 42.85 -15.97
CA ASP A 428 -20.78 41.82 -16.90
C ASP A 428 -20.02 40.51 -16.78
N ILE A 429 -20.63 39.43 -17.21
CA ILE A 429 -20.12 38.07 -17.10
C ILE A 429 -20.14 37.44 -18.48
N ILE A 430 -19.09 36.67 -18.78
CA ILE A 430 -19.03 35.85 -19.98
C ILE A 430 -19.17 34.39 -19.54
N ALA A 431 -20.17 33.72 -20.11
CA ALA A 431 -20.37 32.29 -19.96
C ALA A 431 -19.80 31.52 -21.14
N GLY A 432 -19.02 30.48 -20.89
CA GLY A 432 -18.68 29.44 -21.87
C GLY A 432 -19.87 28.49 -21.99
N THR A 433 -20.31 28.25 -23.20
CA THR A 433 -21.49 27.43 -23.48
C THR A 433 -21.17 26.26 -24.41
N TYR A 434 -22.14 25.40 -24.68
CA TYR A 434 -22.02 24.32 -25.67
C TYR A 434 -21.72 24.80 -27.09
N THR A 435 -22.07 26.07 -27.39
CA THR A 435 -22.01 26.64 -28.74
C THR A 435 -21.35 28.03 -28.78
N GLY A 436 -20.31 28.28 -27.97
CA GLY A 436 -19.57 29.55 -28.01
C GLY A 436 -19.56 30.26 -26.65
N LEU A 437 -19.43 31.58 -26.72
CA LEU A 437 -19.48 32.46 -25.57
C LEU A 437 -20.81 33.20 -25.50
N GLN A 438 -21.30 33.49 -24.31
CA GLN A 438 -22.53 34.23 -24.06
C GLN A 438 -22.26 35.39 -23.11
N LEU A 439 -22.80 36.57 -23.43
CA LEU A 439 -22.72 37.74 -22.60
C LEU A 439 -23.92 37.81 -21.67
N ILE A 440 -23.66 37.95 -20.38
CA ILE A 440 -24.67 38.16 -19.35
C ILE A 440 -24.42 39.54 -18.73
N LYS A 441 -25.38 40.44 -18.89
CA LYS A 441 -25.34 41.75 -18.28
C LYS A 441 -25.72 41.63 -16.80
N ASN A 442 -25.02 42.36 -15.96
CA ASN A 442 -25.34 42.45 -14.54
C ASN A 442 -25.64 43.91 -14.16
N ASN A 443 -26.91 44.20 -13.92
CA ASN A 443 -27.36 45.49 -13.45
C ASN A 443 -27.69 45.43 -11.94
N HIS A 444 -26.65 45.57 -11.09
CA HIS A 444 -26.77 45.53 -9.62
C HIS A 444 -27.45 44.26 -9.09
N GLY A 445 -27.08 43.10 -9.64
CA GLY A 445 -27.65 41.79 -9.24
C GLY A 445 -28.83 41.32 -10.12
N ASP A 446 -29.34 42.14 -11.03
CA ASP A 446 -30.30 41.73 -12.07
C ASP A 446 -29.50 41.20 -13.29
N PHE A 447 -29.37 39.88 -13.40
CA PHE A 447 -28.68 39.24 -14.49
C PHE A 447 -29.58 39.03 -15.68
N LYS A 448 -29.16 39.56 -16.85
CA LYS A 448 -29.92 39.44 -18.11
C LYS A 448 -29.07 38.88 -19.22
N ASN A 449 -29.61 37.96 -19.97
CA ASN A 449 -29.04 37.47 -21.20
C ASN A 449 -28.93 38.60 -22.24
N ASP A 450 -27.69 38.98 -22.63
CA ASP A 450 -27.45 40.00 -23.68
C ASP A 450 -27.08 39.32 -25.02
N GLY A 451 -27.25 38.00 -25.14
CA GLY A 451 -27.07 37.23 -26.37
C GLY A 451 -25.71 36.56 -26.52
N LYS A 452 -25.55 35.83 -27.59
CA LYS A 452 -24.30 35.19 -27.98
C LYS A 452 -23.26 36.21 -28.44
N ILE A 453 -21.99 35.95 -28.10
CA ILE A 453 -20.85 36.70 -28.63
C ILE A 453 -20.51 36.10 -29.98
N GLU A 454 -20.68 36.91 -31.06
CA GLU A 454 -20.46 36.46 -32.43
C GLU A 454 -18.99 36.17 -32.74
N GLY A 455 -18.72 35.16 -33.55
CA GLY A 455 -17.40 34.89 -34.13
C GLY A 455 -16.73 33.59 -33.74
N LEU A 456 -17.25 32.83 -32.75
CA LEU A 456 -16.74 31.48 -32.39
C LEU A 456 -17.92 30.64 -31.86
N TYR A 457 -18.16 29.49 -32.47
CA TYR A 457 -19.32 28.63 -32.17
C TYR A 457 -18.90 27.22 -31.68
N GLU A 458 -17.94 27.18 -30.81
CA GLU A 458 -17.34 25.95 -30.29
C GLU A 458 -17.78 25.71 -28.83
N SER A 459 -17.78 24.46 -28.39
CA SER A 459 -18.01 24.12 -26.98
C SER A 459 -16.79 24.52 -26.12
N LEU A 460 -17.02 25.37 -25.11
CA LEU A 460 -15.97 25.98 -24.32
C LEU A 460 -16.12 25.67 -22.81
N PRO A 461 -15.81 24.42 -22.39
CA PRO A 461 -16.05 23.98 -21.00
C PRO A 461 -15.10 24.62 -19.98
N THR A 462 -13.92 25.10 -20.39
CA THR A 462 -13.01 25.80 -19.49
C THR A 462 -12.70 27.18 -20.01
N LEU A 463 -12.77 28.15 -19.12
CA LEU A 463 -12.44 29.54 -19.40
C LEU A 463 -11.46 30.06 -18.37
N ALA A 464 -10.51 30.87 -18.82
CA ALA A 464 -9.65 31.67 -17.97
C ALA A 464 -9.51 33.07 -18.57
N ARG A 465 -9.33 34.07 -17.73
CA ARG A 465 -9.04 35.45 -18.16
C ARG A 465 -7.67 35.82 -17.63
N ASP A 466 -6.83 36.39 -18.51
CA ASP A 466 -5.55 36.92 -18.11
C ASP A 466 -5.62 38.39 -17.66
N ASN A 467 -4.50 38.91 -17.17
CA ASN A 467 -4.42 40.29 -16.70
C ASN A 467 -4.64 41.36 -17.78
N THR A 468 -4.58 40.99 -19.07
CA THR A 468 -4.83 41.88 -20.19
C THR A 468 -6.26 41.82 -20.73
N ASN A 469 -7.17 41.14 -19.97
CA ASN A 469 -8.57 40.90 -20.34
C ASN A 469 -8.78 40.02 -21.57
N VAL A 470 -7.77 39.28 -21.99
CA VAL A 470 -7.90 38.24 -23.00
C VAL A 470 -8.55 37.00 -22.38
N ILE A 471 -9.55 36.48 -23.08
CA ILE A 471 -10.21 35.23 -22.68
C ILE A 471 -9.46 34.05 -23.32
N TRP A 472 -9.12 33.10 -22.49
CA TRP A 472 -8.57 31.84 -22.91
C TRP A 472 -9.61 30.75 -22.67
N ALA A 473 -9.84 29.91 -23.67
CA ALA A 473 -10.84 28.86 -23.62
C ALA A 473 -10.27 27.55 -24.15
N SER A 474 -10.66 26.43 -23.57
CA SER A 474 -10.31 25.11 -24.12
C SER A 474 -11.53 24.44 -24.73
N HIS A 475 -11.28 23.70 -25.79
CA HIS A 475 -12.23 22.76 -26.41
C HIS A 475 -11.75 21.33 -26.16
N PRO A 476 -12.62 20.36 -25.88
CA PRO A 476 -12.21 18.98 -25.58
C PRO A 476 -11.34 18.30 -26.64
N TYR A 477 -11.54 18.67 -27.93
CA TYR A 477 -10.92 18.00 -29.06
C TYR A 477 -10.21 18.96 -30.03
N ARG A 478 -10.13 20.29 -29.76
CA ARG A 478 -9.58 21.28 -30.66
C ARG A 478 -8.50 22.18 -30.07
N GLY A 479 -7.99 21.82 -28.90
CA GLY A 479 -6.92 22.57 -28.21
C GLY A 479 -7.44 23.79 -27.46
N VAL A 480 -6.71 24.91 -27.53
CA VAL A 480 -6.93 26.11 -26.73
C VAL A 480 -7.13 27.31 -27.63
N PHE A 481 -8.08 28.16 -27.32
CA PHE A 481 -8.40 29.39 -27.99
C PHE A 481 -7.97 30.61 -27.17
N LYS A 482 -7.25 31.56 -27.77
CA LYS A 482 -6.97 32.89 -27.27
C LYS A 482 -7.93 33.87 -27.93
N ILE A 483 -8.81 34.50 -27.17
CA ILE A 483 -9.97 35.24 -27.68
C ILE A 483 -9.92 36.71 -27.23
N GLN A 484 -9.94 37.61 -28.20
CA GLN A 484 -10.07 39.06 -27.98
C GLN A 484 -11.47 39.53 -28.35
N LEU A 485 -12.12 40.18 -27.42
CA LEU A 485 -13.48 40.71 -27.59
C LEU A 485 -13.46 42.18 -28.06
N SER A 486 -14.52 42.60 -28.74
CA SER A 486 -14.83 44.00 -29.01
C SER A 486 -15.10 44.78 -27.70
N ALA A 487 -15.03 46.10 -27.76
CA ALA A 487 -15.24 46.98 -26.61
C ALA A 487 -16.63 46.79 -25.99
N ASP A 488 -17.68 46.57 -26.81
CA ASP A 488 -19.05 46.24 -26.40
C ASP A 488 -19.25 44.78 -26.03
N ARG A 489 -18.21 43.92 -26.23
CA ARG A 489 -18.18 42.49 -25.96
C ARG A 489 -19.16 41.62 -26.76
N LYS A 490 -19.78 42.18 -27.80
CA LYS A 490 -20.79 41.46 -28.61
C LYS A 490 -20.15 40.64 -29.74
N LYS A 491 -18.88 40.92 -30.04
CA LYS A 491 -18.15 40.25 -31.14
C LYS A 491 -16.72 39.85 -30.70
N ILE A 492 -16.24 38.76 -31.26
CA ILE A 492 -14.84 38.37 -31.22
C ILE A 492 -14.13 39.11 -32.33
N ILE A 493 -13.24 40.04 -32.00
CA ILE A 493 -12.38 40.77 -32.96
C ILE A 493 -11.36 39.81 -33.57
N ARG A 494 -10.77 38.96 -32.73
CA ARG A 494 -9.74 38.00 -33.14
C ARG A 494 -9.71 36.82 -32.20
N TYR A 495 -9.57 35.65 -32.75
CA TYR A 495 -9.15 34.49 -31.95
C TYR A 495 -7.96 33.80 -32.61
N THR A 496 -7.16 33.10 -31.79
CA THR A 496 -6.05 32.25 -32.22
C THR A 496 -6.24 30.90 -31.59
N GLN A 497 -6.24 29.87 -32.41
CA GLN A 497 -6.29 28.48 -31.94
C GLN A 497 -4.87 27.95 -31.76
N TYR A 498 -4.63 27.29 -30.62
CA TYR A 498 -3.37 26.63 -30.30
C TYR A 498 -3.59 25.13 -30.28
N THR A 499 -2.73 24.43 -31.00
CA THR A 499 -2.75 22.97 -31.15
C THR A 499 -1.34 22.41 -30.90
N ASP A 500 -1.09 21.17 -31.26
CA ASP A 500 0.22 20.53 -31.28
C ASP A 500 1.23 21.32 -32.16
N HIS A 501 0.79 21.92 -33.27
CA HIS A 501 1.61 22.80 -34.09
C HIS A 501 2.09 24.07 -33.36
N ASN A 502 1.40 24.46 -32.29
CA ASN A 502 1.73 25.64 -31.49
C ASN A 502 2.30 25.26 -30.12
N GLY A 503 2.81 24.03 -29.97
CA GLY A 503 3.58 23.58 -28.84
C GLY A 503 2.77 22.89 -27.72
N LEU A 504 1.47 22.66 -27.89
CA LEU A 504 0.73 21.74 -27.03
C LEU A 504 1.10 20.29 -27.37
N PRO A 505 1.02 19.34 -26.41
CA PRO A 505 1.37 17.94 -26.67
C PRO A 505 0.32 17.20 -27.51
N SER A 506 -0.91 17.72 -27.55
CA SER A 506 -2.09 17.17 -28.21
C SER A 506 -3.18 18.23 -28.28
N VAL A 507 -4.15 18.07 -29.17
CA VAL A 507 -5.39 18.88 -29.20
C VAL A 507 -6.43 18.40 -28.18
N LEU A 508 -6.24 17.22 -27.58
CA LEU A 508 -7.22 16.55 -26.72
C LEU A 508 -7.04 16.91 -25.25
N ASN A 509 -8.14 16.99 -24.52
CA ASN A 509 -8.18 17.08 -23.05
C ASN A 509 -7.29 18.19 -22.46
N ASN A 510 -7.29 19.36 -23.12
CA ASN A 510 -6.60 20.54 -22.64
C ASN A 510 -7.51 21.35 -21.73
N HIS A 511 -7.04 21.73 -20.56
CA HIS A 511 -7.77 22.56 -19.59
C HIS A 511 -6.97 23.82 -19.28
N VAL A 512 -7.52 24.99 -19.66
CA VAL A 512 -6.83 26.28 -19.46
C VAL A 512 -7.08 26.86 -18.09
N TYR A 513 -6.05 27.41 -17.47
CA TYR A 513 -6.08 28.08 -16.17
C TYR A 513 -5.27 29.36 -16.21
N PHE A 514 -5.61 30.32 -15.32
CA PHE A 514 -4.76 31.47 -15.05
C PHE A 514 -4.31 31.45 -13.60
N ILE A 515 -3.06 31.04 -13.38
CA ILE A 515 -2.49 30.79 -12.05
C ILE A 515 -1.15 31.53 -11.93
N LYS A 516 -0.95 32.27 -10.83
CA LYS A 516 0.30 33.03 -10.54
C LYS A 516 0.72 33.92 -11.73
N ASN A 517 -0.24 34.64 -12.32
CA ASN A 517 -0.07 35.54 -13.46
C ASN A 517 0.42 34.86 -14.76
N LYS A 518 0.16 33.56 -14.89
CA LYS A 518 0.54 32.77 -16.08
C LYS A 518 -0.66 32.05 -16.64
N VAL A 519 -0.76 32.00 -17.94
CA VAL A 519 -1.70 31.13 -18.64
C VAL A 519 -1.10 29.75 -18.72
N LEU A 520 -1.75 28.80 -18.06
CA LEU A 520 -1.33 27.41 -17.97
C LEU A 520 -2.35 26.51 -18.64
N VAL A 521 -1.89 25.45 -19.27
CA VAL A 521 -2.73 24.39 -19.81
C VAL A 521 -2.34 23.07 -19.15
N ALA A 522 -3.29 22.50 -18.43
CA ALA A 522 -3.20 21.13 -17.94
C ALA A 522 -3.53 20.18 -19.09
N THR A 523 -2.67 19.21 -19.34
CA THR A 523 -2.74 18.30 -20.49
C THR A 523 -2.51 16.85 -20.06
N GLU A 524 -2.71 15.92 -20.98
CA GLU A 524 -2.39 14.50 -20.77
C GLU A 524 -0.87 14.23 -20.61
N LYS A 525 -0.02 15.21 -20.90
CA LYS A 525 1.47 15.11 -20.82
C LYS A 525 2.07 16.25 -19.97
N GLY A 526 1.45 16.55 -18.83
CA GLY A 526 1.93 17.57 -17.90
C GLY A 526 1.30 18.95 -18.10
N VAL A 527 1.94 19.97 -17.56
CA VAL A 527 1.48 21.36 -17.60
C VAL A 527 2.31 22.17 -18.57
N TYR A 528 1.63 22.88 -19.46
CA TYR A 528 2.22 23.78 -20.46
C TYR A 528 1.91 25.23 -20.11
N GLU A 529 2.85 26.12 -20.39
CA GLU A 529 2.79 27.55 -20.10
C GLU A 529 2.85 28.33 -21.41
N TYR A 530 1.99 29.35 -21.54
CA TYR A 530 2.02 30.22 -22.69
C TYR A 530 3.22 31.16 -22.66
N ASN A 531 4.06 31.11 -23.71
CA ASN A 531 5.17 32.01 -23.93
C ASN A 531 4.75 33.12 -24.90
N ALA A 532 4.50 34.32 -24.36
CA ALA A 532 4.04 35.46 -25.17
C ALA A 532 5.07 35.91 -26.21
N GLY A 533 6.39 35.84 -25.91
CA GLY A 533 7.45 36.23 -26.84
C GLY A 533 7.56 35.30 -28.05
N LYS A 534 7.25 34.02 -27.89
CA LYS A 534 7.27 33.02 -28.96
C LYS A 534 5.89 32.72 -29.52
N ASN A 535 4.84 33.27 -28.93
CA ASN A 535 3.42 33.02 -29.26
C ASN A 535 3.06 31.54 -29.38
N LYS A 536 3.56 30.71 -28.42
CA LYS A 536 3.34 29.27 -28.36
C LYS A 536 3.31 28.76 -26.92
N PHE A 537 2.83 27.55 -26.75
CA PHE A 537 2.92 26.84 -25.48
C PHE A 537 4.24 26.08 -25.37
N GLU A 538 4.83 26.07 -24.19
CA GLU A 538 6.02 25.30 -23.84
C GLU A 538 5.78 24.56 -22.54
N GLN A 539 6.38 23.37 -22.34
CA GLN A 539 6.28 22.64 -21.09
C GLN A 539 6.78 23.51 -19.94
N SER A 540 5.98 23.69 -18.91
CA SER A 540 6.33 24.56 -17.79
C SER A 540 7.54 24.04 -17.03
N VAL A 541 8.59 24.86 -16.93
CA VAL A 541 9.82 24.55 -16.19
C VAL A 541 9.53 24.31 -14.71
N PHE A 542 8.56 25.05 -14.15
CA PHE A 542 8.16 24.89 -12.74
C PHE A 542 7.47 23.56 -12.48
N PHE A 543 6.52 23.16 -13.34
CA PHE A 543 5.71 21.96 -13.11
C PHE A 543 6.38 20.67 -13.62
N LYS A 544 7.34 20.75 -14.54
CA LYS A 544 8.05 19.57 -15.05
C LYS A 544 8.66 18.69 -13.96
N PRO A 545 9.36 19.20 -12.92
CA PRO A 545 9.89 18.38 -11.84
C PRO A 545 8.84 17.77 -10.90
N VAL A 546 7.57 18.20 -11.00
CA VAL A 546 6.47 17.71 -10.19
C VAL A 546 5.67 16.64 -10.92
N PHE A 547 5.35 16.89 -12.20
CA PHE A 547 4.42 16.07 -12.97
C PHE A 547 5.06 15.30 -14.12
N ASP A 548 6.26 15.74 -14.57
CA ASP A 548 6.93 15.21 -15.76
C ASP A 548 5.95 15.12 -16.95
N SER A 549 5.58 13.92 -17.36
CA SER A 549 4.68 13.63 -18.47
C SER A 549 3.34 13.03 -18.01
N THR A 550 3.00 13.15 -16.72
CA THR A 550 1.73 12.61 -16.18
C THR A 550 0.54 13.47 -16.59
N SER A 551 -0.62 12.84 -16.78
CA SER A 551 -1.86 13.53 -17.11
C SER A 551 -2.31 14.41 -15.95
N ILE A 552 -2.69 15.66 -16.24
CA ILE A 552 -3.25 16.60 -15.25
C ILE A 552 -4.70 16.90 -15.62
N GLU A 553 -5.59 16.57 -14.69
CA GLU A 553 -7.03 16.71 -14.89
C GLU A 553 -7.59 18.03 -14.33
N HIS A 554 -7.00 18.54 -13.24
CA HIS A 554 -7.44 19.76 -12.58
C HIS A 554 -6.28 20.50 -11.91
N LEU A 555 -6.34 21.83 -11.95
CA LEU A 555 -5.47 22.75 -11.21
C LEU A 555 -6.30 23.87 -10.58
N THR A 556 -6.02 24.21 -9.33
CA THR A 556 -6.61 25.37 -8.66
C THR A 556 -5.66 25.88 -7.58
N THR A 557 -5.85 27.13 -7.13
CA THR A 557 -5.09 27.71 -6.04
C THR A 557 -5.97 27.98 -4.84
N ASP A 558 -5.44 27.80 -3.64
CA ASP A 558 -6.08 28.28 -2.43
C ASP A 558 -5.69 29.75 -2.12
N ALA A 559 -6.31 30.32 -1.09
CA ALA A 559 -6.06 31.70 -0.66
C ALA A 559 -4.63 31.94 -0.15
N THR A 560 -3.88 30.87 0.18
CA THR A 560 -2.48 30.93 0.63
C THR A 560 -1.47 30.80 -0.51
N GLY A 561 -1.96 30.52 -1.74
CA GLY A 561 -1.16 30.38 -2.93
C GLY A 561 -0.63 28.97 -3.16
N ASN A 562 -1.05 27.97 -2.38
CA ASN A 562 -0.80 26.57 -2.69
C ASN A 562 -1.55 26.16 -3.96
N ILE A 563 -0.98 25.20 -4.69
CA ILE A 563 -1.58 24.71 -5.93
C ILE A 563 -2.11 23.29 -5.69
N TRP A 564 -3.42 23.16 -5.73
CA TRP A 564 -4.13 21.89 -5.65
C TRP A 564 -4.28 21.29 -7.03
N PHE A 565 -4.17 19.97 -7.15
CA PHE A 565 -4.20 19.31 -8.44
C PHE A 565 -4.82 17.90 -8.37
N ILE A 566 -5.31 17.45 -9.52
CA ILE A 566 -5.64 16.04 -9.78
C ILE A 566 -4.75 15.59 -10.94
N SER A 567 -3.99 14.53 -10.73
CA SER A 567 -3.08 13.93 -11.69
C SER A 567 -3.24 12.41 -11.69
N ASP A 568 -3.57 11.81 -12.83
CA ASP A 568 -3.89 10.37 -12.93
C ASP A 568 -4.84 9.89 -11.83
N GLN A 569 -5.94 10.61 -11.62
CA GLN A 569 -6.93 10.37 -10.56
C GLN A 569 -6.36 10.39 -9.12
N ARG A 570 -5.18 10.97 -8.93
CA ARG A 570 -4.57 11.20 -7.61
C ARG A 570 -4.70 12.66 -7.25
N VAL A 571 -5.24 12.92 -6.09
CA VAL A 571 -5.33 14.28 -5.52
C VAL A 571 -4.02 14.65 -4.87
N GLY A 572 -3.57 15.88 -5.06
CA GLY A 572 -2.37 16.38 -4.41
C GLY A 572 -2.35 17.90 -4.27
N VAL A 573 -1.36 18.38 -3.53
CA VAL A 573 -1.10 19.80 -3.32
C VAL A 573 0.40 20.10 -3.41
N ILE A 574 0.74 21.20 -4.05
CA ILE A 574 2.05 21.83 -3.98
C ILE A 574 1.97 22.87 -2.86
N ASP A 575 2.49 22.53 -1.70
CA ASP A 575 2.43 23.36 -0.49
C ASP A 575 3.69 24.22 -0.37
N PHE A 576 3.51 25.52 -0.53
CA PHE A 576 4.58 26.51 -0.41
C PHE A 576 4.89 26.94 1.03
N SER A 577 4.07 26.52 1.99
CA SER A 577 4.32 26.79 3.42
C SER A 577 5.42 25.89 4.00
N LYS A 578 5.75 24.78 3.31
CA LYS A 578 6.71 23.77 3.77
C LYS A 578 7.79 23.52 2.71
N PRO A 579 8.94 24.19 2.77
CA PRO A 579 10.09 23.90 1.92
C PRO A 579 10.64 22.49 2.19
N SER A 580 11.09 21.79 1.16
CA SER A 580 11.70 20.47 1.27
C SER A 580 13.03 20.40 0.53
N GLY A 581 14.13 20.23 1.26
CA GLY A 581 15.47 20.26 0.71
C GLY A 581 15.79 21.59 0.00
N SER A 582 16.19 21.53 -1.27
CA SER A 582 16.45 22.70 -2.11
C SER A 582 15.20 23.31 -2.76
N LYS A 583 14.02 22.66 -2.62
CA LYS A 583 12.78 23.14 -3.25
C LYS A 583 12.02 24.06 -2.29
N PRO A 584 11.46 25.20 -2.78
CA PRO A 584 10.68 26.13 -1.94
C PRO A 584 9.27 25.62 -1.63
N TYR A 585 8.96 24.36 -1.90
CA TYR A 585 7.66 23.73 -1.70
C TYR A 585 7.81 22.25 -1.38
N THR A 586 6.75 21.66 -0.83
CA THR A 586 6.57 20.21 -0.70
C THR A 586 5.38 19.76 -1.55
N VAL A 587 5.48 18.60 -2.17
CA VAL A 587 4.36 17.98 -2.90
C VAL A 587 3.78 16.88 -2.02
N ILE A 588 2.50 16.99 -1.70
CA ILE A 588 1.76 16.03 -0.86
C ILE A 588 0.66 15.43 -1.72
N TYR A 589 0.65 14.11 -1.85
CA TYR A 589 -0.46 13.35 -2.42
C TYR A 589 -1.34 12.80 -1.31
N PHE A 590 -2.62 12.55 -1.63
CA PHE A 590 -3.61 11.96 -0.73
C PHE A 590 -4.01 10.58 -1.26
N PRO A 591 -3.25 9.51 -0.94
CA PRO A 591 -3.48 8.17 -1.50
C PRO A 591 -4.87 7.60 -1.17
N GLU A 592 -5.47 7.96 -0.04
CA GLU A 592 -6.83 7.58 0.35
C GLU A 592 -7.92 8.10 -0.61
N LEU A 593 -7.61 9.15 -1.39
CA LEU A 593 -8.50 9.72 -2.41
C LEU A 593 -8.18 9.21 -3.83
N ALA A 594 -7.16 8.36 -3.98
CA ALA A 594 -6.76 7.85 -5.29
C ALA A 594 -7.88 6.98 -5.91
N GLY A 595 -8.20 7.25 -7.18
CA GLY A 595 -9.26 6.55 -7.90
C GLY A 595 -10.69 6.91 -7.47
N GLN A 596 -10.86 7.79 -6.47
CA GLN A 596 -12.18 8.24 -6.00
C GLN A 596 -12.70 9.47 -6.76
N THR A 597 -11.81 10.19 -7.43
CA THR A 597 -12.16 11.39 -8.20
C THR A 597 -12.81 11.02 -9.54
N VAL A 598 -13.55 11.96 -10.09
CA VAL A 598 -14.20 11.81 -11.37
C VAL A 598 -13.17 11.88 -12.50
N LYS A 599 -13.05 10.83 -13.30
CA LYS A 599 -12.14 10.80 -14.46
C LYS A 599 -12.53 11.89 -15.46
N SER A 600 -11.55 12.66 -15.92
CA SER A 600 -11.70 13.76 -16.92
C SER A 600 -12.60 14.92 -16.50
N ALA A 601 -13.12 14.95 -15.28
CA ALA A 601 -13.96 16.04 -14.76
C ALA A 601 -13.72 16.27 -13.26
N GLY A 602 -12.53 15.95 -12.78
CA GLY A 602 -12.13 16.18 -11.40
C GLY A 602 -12.28 17.64 -11.01
N TYR A 603 -12.74 17.89 -9.79
CA TYR A 603 -12.96 19.23 -9.26
C TYR A 603 -12.45 19.34 -7.84
N ILE A 604 -11.71 20.41 -7.54
CA ILE A 604 -11.26 20.75 -6.18
C ILE A 604 -11.71 22.18 -5.89
N PHE A 605 -12.34 22.37 -4.73
CA PHE A 605 -12.75 23.66 -4.21
C PHE A 605 -12.08 23.92 -2.85
N PRO A 606 -10.95 24.64 -2.83
CA PRO A 606 -10.35 25.12 -1.60
C PRO A 606 -11.19 26.31 -1.08
N TYR A 607 -12.02 26.07 -0.08
CA TYR A 607 -12.86 27.12 0.51
C TYR A 607 -12.00 28.08 1.35
N ASP A 608 -11.19 27.54 2.21
CA ASP A 608 -10.22 28.28 3.00
C ASP A 608 -8.92 27.45 3.14
N LYS A 609 -8.02 27.85 4.04
CA LYS A 609 -6.74 27.14 4.30
C LYS A 609 -6.93 25.79 5.03
N GLU A 610 -8.11 25.52 5.56
CA GLU A 610 -8.40 24.32 6.36
C GLU A 610 -9.38 23.39 5.62
N ASN A 611 -10.39 23.94 4.94
CA ASN A 611 -11.51 23.18 4.37
C ASN A 611 -11.40 23.10 2.85
N ILE A 612 -11.10 21.91 2.35
CA ILE A 612 -10.94 21.63 0.93
C ILE A 612 -11.98 20.58 0.53
N PHE A 613 -12.76 20.88 -0.52
CA PHE A 613 -13.75 19.96 -1.06
C PHE A 613 -13.28 19.39 -2.39
N ILE A 614 -13.46 18.09 -2.57
CA ILE A 614 -13.04 17.34 -3.76
C ILE A 614 -14.24 16.59 -4.32
N GLY A 615 -14.57 16.82 -5.59
CA GLY A 615 -15.64 16.11 -6.29
C GLY A 615 -15.31 14.64 -6.50
N SER A 616 -16.29 13.77 -6.30
CA SER A 616 -16.14 12.34 -6.47
C SER A 616 -17.27 11.72 -7.31
N ASN A 617 -17.12 10.44 -7.63
CA ASN A 617 -18.14 9.66 -8.34
C ASN A 617 -19.42 9.47 -7.52
N ASN A 618 -19.35 9.70 -6.20
CA ASN A 618 -20.45 9.53 -5.27
C ASN A 618 -20.38 10.61 -4.19
N GLY A 619 -20.98 11.78 -4.46
CA GLY A 619 -20.90 12.92 -3.54
C GLY A 619 -19.56 13.65 -3.59
N ILE A 620 -19.11 14.20 -2.47
CA ILE A 620 -17.85 14.94 -2.36
C ILE A 620 -17.04 14.46 -1.15
N PHE A 621 -15.73 14.59 -1.22
CA PHE A 621 -14.87 14.51 -0.06
C PHE A 621 -14.60 15.89 0.52
N HIS A 622 -14.60 15.98 1.83
CA HIS A 622 -14.11 17.11 2.59
C HIS A 622 -12.78 16.71 3.23
N LEU A 623 -11.75 17.51 3.00
CA LEU A 623 -10.43 17.37 3.60
C LEU A 623 -10.18 18.56 4.53
N ASN A 624 -10.02 18.29 5.83
CA ASN A 624 -9.46 19.29 6.75
C ASN A 624 -7.93 19.25 6.61
N TYR A 625 -7.39 20.11 5.73
CA TYR A 625 -5.98 20.10 5.36
C TYR A 625 -5.06 20.38 6.53
N ARG A 626 -5.41 21.34 7.40
CA ARG A 626 -4.63 21.66 8.58
C ARG A 626 -4.51 20.48 9.53
N GLN A 627 -5.64 19.85 9.87
CA GLN A 627 -5.65 18.66 10.72
C GLN A 627 -4.85 17.52 10.08
N TYR A 628 -4.97 17.33 8.76
CA TYR A 628 -4.23 16.30 8.01
C TYR A 628 -2.71 16.46 8.17
N VAL A 629 -2.20 17.66 7.91
CA VAL A 629 -0.76 17.95 7.92
C VAL A 629 -0.18 18.05 9.33
N GLN A 630 -1.00 18.41 10.33
CA GLN A 630 -0.63 18.48 11.74
C GLN A 630 -0.85 17.19 12.51
N SER A 631 -1.37 16.15 11.87
CA SER A 631 -1.56 14.83 12.49
C SER A 631 -0.20 14.26 12.93
N GLU A 632 0.05 14.27 14.23
CA GLU A 632 1.22 13.65 14.87
C GLU A 632 1.01 12.13 15.00
N THR A 633 0.64 11.45 13.92
CA THR A 633 0.48 10.02 13.94
C THR A 633 1.84 9.36 14.16
N LYS A 634 2.02 8.73 15.30
CA LYS A 634 3.23 7.99 15.62
C LYS A 634 3.28 6.71 14.77
N LEU A 635 4.11 6.74 13.75
CA LEU A 635 4.34 5.58 12.90
C LEU A 635 5.07 4.50 13.67
N ASN A 636 4.51 3.30 13.65
CA ASN A 636 5.07 2.11 14.27
C ASN A 636 5.19 1.01 13.21
N VAL A 637 6.37 0.43 13.07
CA VAL A 637 6.58 -0.74 12.24
C VAL A 637 6.72 -1.97 13.14
N LEU A 638 6.14 -3.08 12.73
CA LEU A 638 6.22 -4.38 13.39
C LEU A 638 6.87 -5.39 12.45
N LEU A 639 7.79 -6.18 12.96
CA LEU A 639 8.19 -7.43 12.33
C LEU A 639 7.24 -8.51 12.83
N THR A 640 6.43 -9.08 11.97
CA THR A 640 5.31 -9.95 12.35
C THR A 640 5.63 -11.41 12.26
N THR A 641 6.53 -11.78 11.34
CA THR A 641 6.91 -13.18 11.11
C THR A 641 8.31 -13.24 10.51
N VAL A 642 9.13 -14.18 10.97
CA VAL A 642 10.33 -14.61 10.26
C VAL A 642 10.28 -16.12 10.12
N LYS A 643 10.33 -16.60 8.88
CA LYS A 643 10.42 -18.02 8.55
C LYS A 643 11.79 -18.33 7.96
N ALA A 644 12.38 -19.42 8.36
CA ALA A 644 13.48 -20.04 7.63
C ALA A 644 12.90 -21.02 6.62
N ILE A 645 13.32 -20.88 5.37
CA ILE A 645 12.80 -21.64 4.22
C ILE A 645 13.79 -22.78 3.92
N ALA A 646 13.26 -24.01 3.87
CA ALA A 646 13.93 -25.20 3.39
C ALA A 646 12.88 -26.12 2.74
N GLU A 647 13.09 -27.45 2.72
CA GLU A 647 12.08 -28.42 2.29
C GLU A 647 10.75 -28.30 3.09
N LYS A 648 10.86 -27.93 4.36
CA LYS A 648 9.73 -27.54 5.23
C LYS A 648 10.08 -26.22 5.90
N ASP A 649 9.22 -25.24 5.78
CA ASP A 649 9.41 -23.94 6.41
C ASP A 649 9.36 -24.07 7.94
N SER A 650 10.24 -23.34 8.61
CA SER A 650 10.27 -23.24 10.07
C SER A 650 10.00 -21.80 10.50
N LEU A 651 9.02 -21.61 11.37
CA LEU A 651 8.73 -20.32 12.01
C LEU A 651 9.77 -20.09 13.11
N ILE A 652 10.67 -19.12 12.90
CA ILE A 652 11.75 -18.79 13.85
C ILE A 652 11.43 -17.55 14.69
N PHE A 653 10.50 -16.72 14.26
CA PHE A 653 9.99 -15.56 15.03
C PHE A 653 8.52 -15.32 14.74
N GLY A 654 7.72 -15.17 15.80
CA GLY A 654 6.25 -15.05 15.75
C GLY A 654 5.70 -13.64 15.94
N GLY A 655 6.55 -12.61 16.02
CA GLY A 655 6.13 -11.21 16.04
C GLY A 655 6.27 -10.49 17.39
N TYR A 656 6.66 -11.18 18.47
CA TYR A 656 6.78 -10.58 19.81
C TYR A 656 8.19 -10.71 20.35
N PHE A 657 8.88 -9.59 20.54
CA PHE A 657 10.14 -9.57 21.25
C PHE A 657 9.93 -9.70 22.76
N MET A 658 10.80 -10.47 23.40
CA MET A 658 10.70 -10.73 24.84
C MET A 658 11.94 -10.21 25.57
N LYS A 659 11.74 -9.53 26.71
CA LYS A 659 12.81 -9.13 27.61
C LYS A 659 12.28 -9.18 29.05
N ASP A 660 13.01 -9.88 29.92
CA ASP A 660 12.67 -9.97 31.36
C ASP A 660 11.21 -10.39 31.63
N ASN A 661 10.73 -11.40 30.90
CA ASN A 661 9.35 -11.90 30.94
C ASN A 661 8.28 -10.86 30.61
N GLN A 662 8.61 -9.83 29.81
CA GLN A 662 7.67 -8.85 29.30
C GLN A 662 7.84 -8.71 27.79
N ILE A 663 6.77 -8.34 27.11
CA ILE A 663 6.85 -7.97 25.69
C ILE A 663 7.66 -6.68 25.56
N ALA A 664 8.68 -6.71 24.71
CA ALA A 664 9.60 -5.61 24.44
C ALA A 664 9.38 -5.02 23.05
N ALA A 665 9.90 -3.82 22.82
CA ALA A 665 9.89 -3.18 21.49
C ALA A 665 10.99 -3.73 20.58
N ASP A 666 12.12 -4.16 21.15
CA ASP A 666 13.32 -4.59 20.45
C ASP A 666 13.79 -5.98 20.87
N GLN A 667 14.52 -6.65 19.99
CA GLN A 667 15.12 -7.96 20.23
C GLN A 667 16.16 -7.89 21.37
N ASN A 668 16.05 -8.81 22.32
CA ASN A 668 17.06 -8.98 23.36
C ASN A 668 18.35 -9.54 22.76
N SER A 669 19.49 -8.93 23.07
CA SER A 669 20.81 -9.37 22.59
C SER A 669 21.17 -10.80 23.00
N LYS A 670 20.54 -11.35 24.06
CA LYS A 670 20.70 -12.74 24.52
C LYS A 670 19.83 -13.73 23.73
N GLN A 671 18.89 -13.27 22.91
CA GLN A 671 17.94 -14.09 22.14
C GLN A 671 18.21 -14.01 20.65
N ILE A 672 19.48 -13.99 20.25
CA ILE A 672 19.85 -14.04 18.84
C ILE A 672 19.75 -15.49 18.38
N THR A 673 18.85 -15.73 17.43
CA THR A 673 18.65 -17.07 16.84
C THR A 673 19.86 -17.47 16.01
N THR A 674 20.46 -18.62 16.33
CA THR A 674 21.54 -19.21 15.57
C THR A 674 20.99 -20.42 14.79
N LEU A 675 21.21 -20.43 13.48
CA LEU A 675 20.67 -21.43 12.56
C LEU A 675 21.81 -22.14 11.84
N SER A 676 21.66 -23.44 11.65
CA SER A 676 22.62 -24.21 10.85
C SER A 676 22.59 -23.76 9.38
N ASN A 677 23.66 -24.00 8.65
CA ASN A 677 23.80 -23.63 7.23
C ASN A 677 22.72 -24.21 6.30
N HIS A 678 21.98 -25.23 6.76
CA HIS A 678 20.82 -25.75 6.04
C HIS A 678 19.70 -24.69 5.88
N TRP A 679 19.56 -23.80 6.86
CA TRP A 679 18.62 -22.69 6.87
C TRP A 679 19.29 -21.42 6.35
N ASN A 680 19.39 -21.27 5.03
CA ASN A 680 20.05 -20.12 4.41
C ASN A 680 19.11 -19.21 3.61
N SER A 681 17.83 -19.50 3.63
CA SER A 681 16.80 -18.71 2.99
C SER A 681 15.75 -18.29 4.01
N PHE A 682 15.27 -17.04 3.91
CA PHE A 682 14.42 -16.42 4.93
C PHE A 682 13.32 -15.62 4.31
N HIS A 683 12.13 -15.72 4.90
CA HIS A 683 10.96 -14.91 4.60
C HIS A 683 10.66 -14.01 5.80
N PHE A 684 10.56 -12.71 5.55
CA PHE A 684 10.24 -11.68 6.53
C PHE A 684 8.89 -11.08 6.19
N GLU A 685 7.95 -11.09 7.13
CA GLU A 685 6.68 -10.35 7.07
C GLU A 685 6.75 -9.19 8.06
N TYR A 686 6.30 -8.03 7.64
CA TYR A 686 6.26 -6.82 8.45
C TYR A 686 4.99 -6.02 8.17
N SER A 687 4.58 -5.21 9.14
CA SER A 687 3.34 -4.44 9.06
C SER A 687 3.48 -3.09 9.77
N SER A 688 2.43 -2.29 9.68
CA SER A 688 2.24 -1.09 10.48
C SER A 688 0.82 -1.05 11.01
N THR A 689 0.68 -0.57 12.23
CA THR A 689 -0.62 -0.46 12.90
C THR A 689 -1.34 0.86 12.63
N LEU A 690 -1.01 1.52 11.50
CA LEU A 690 -1.73 2.70 11.01
C LEU A 690 -2.96 2.27 10.21
N PHE A 691 -4.02 1.84 10.88
CA PHE A 691 -5.21 1.28 10.24
C PHE A 691 -5.98 2.27 9.36
N ALA A 692 -5.99 3.54 9.75
CA ALA A 692 -6.74 4.61 9.11
C ALA A 692 -6.20 5.03 7.73
N GLN A 693 -4.90 4.88 7.51
CA GLN A 693 -4.20 5.40 6.34
C GLN A 693 -3.31 4.34 5.68
N LYS A 694 -3.78 3.12 5.58
CA LYS A 694 -3.00 2.01 5.03
C LYS A 694 -2.48 2.24 3.61
N SER A 695 -3.25 2.95 2.78
CA SER A 695 -2.84 3.33 1.43
C SER A 695 -1.66 4.32 1.39
N ASN A 696 -1.35 4.97 2.53
CA ASN A 696 -0.31 5.98 2.65
C ASN A 696 1.03 5.40 3.11
N GLU A 697 1.09 4.10 3.39
CA GLU A 697 2.25 3.43 3.95
C GLU A 697 3.19 2.94 2.86
N GLU A 698 4.46 3.27 3.02
CA GLU A 698 5.55 2.67 2.27
C GLU A 698 6.62 2.15 3.21
N PHE A 699 7.17 0.99 2.90
CA PHE A 699 8.21 0.32 3.67
C PHE A 699 9.54 0.37 2.94
N THR A 700 10.62 0.45 3.71
CA THR A 700 11.98 0.20 3.23
C THR A 700 12.69 -0.70 4.22
N TYR A 701 13.53 -1.58 3.70
CA TYR A 701 14.25 -2.57 4.47
C TYR A 701 15.71 -2.64 4.06
N LYS A 702 16.54 -3.23 4.95
CA LYS A 702 17.95 -3.51 4.72
C LYS A 702 18.35 -4.73 5.54
N LEU A 703 19.06 -5.67 4.92
CA LEU A 703 19.72 -6.77 5.61
C LEU A 703 21.21 -6.43 5.77
N THR A 704 21.57 -5.87 6.92
CA THR A 704 22.97 -5.58 7.24
C THR A 704 23.76 -6.88 7.28
N GLY A 705 24.91 -6.91 6.60
CA GLY A 705 25.70 -8.11 6.34
C GLY A 705 25.49 -8.68 4.93
N PHE A 706 24.48 -8.20 4.19
CA PHE A 706 24.18 -8.61 2.81
C PHE A 706 23.91 -7.41 1.89
N ASP A 707 23.02 -6.50 2.27
CA ASP A 707 22.67 -5.33 1.48
C ASP A 707 23.65 -4.17 1.76
N ASN A 708 24.08 -3.46 0.72
CA ASN A 708 24.90 -2.25 0.86
C ASN A 708 24.06 -1.05 1.31
N GLU A 709 22.84 -0.89 0.75
CA GLU A 709 21.96 0.25 0.97
C GLU A 709 20.54 -0.20 1.35
N TRP A 710 19.74 0.76 1.81
CA TRP A 710 18.31 0.55 2.01
C TRP A 710 17.59 0.32 0.66
N SER A 711 16.58 -0.55 0.68
CA SER A 711 15.72 -0.76 -0.47
C SER A 711 15.00 0.53 -0.87
N LYS A 712 14.52 0.62 -2.10
CA LYS A 712 13.55 1.66 -2.47
C LYS A 712 12.27 1.48 -1.64
N TRP A 713 11.61 2.61 -1.35
CA TRP A 713 10.31 2.61 -0.68
C TRP A 713 9.25 1.88 -1.53
N SER A 714 8.47 1.02 -0.91
CA SER A 714 7.42 0.24 -1.58
C SER A 714 6.29 -0.11 -0.61
N VAL A 715 5.11 -0.41 -1.16
CA VAL A 715 3.93 -0.84 -0.39
C VAL A 715 3.98 -2.32 0.03
N LYS A 716 5.03 -3.07 -0.35
CA LYS A 716 5.16 -4.49 -0.03
C LYS A 716 5.40 -4.67 1.47
N THR A 717 4.74 -5.66 2.07
CA THR A 717 4.80 -6.00 3.48
C THR A 717 5.61 -7.27 3.77
N GLU A 718 6.30 -7.78 2.76
CA GLU A 718 7.11 -9.00 2.86
C GLU A 718 8.40 -8.89 2.05
N LYS A 719 9.40 -9.69 2.43
CA LYS A 719 10.68 -9.80 1.74
C LYS A 719 11.32 -11.17 1.92
N ASP A 720 11.74 -11.75 0.79
CA ASP A 720 12.53 -12.98 0.76
C ASP A 720 14.01 -12.68 0.53
N TYR A 721 14.85 -13.40 1.27
CA TYR A 721 16.28 -13.53 1.02
C TYR A 721 16.60 -15.00 0.84
N THR A 722 17.26 -15.34 -0.25
CA THR A 722 17.60 -16.73 -0.57
C THR A 722 19.09 -16.92 -0.62
N ASN A 723 19.56 -18.08 -0.17
CA ASN A 723 20.94 -18.52 -0.26
C ASN A 723 21.96 -17.55 0.41
N LEU A 724 21.64 -17.11 1.64
CA LEU A 724 22.54 -16.27 2.42
C LEU A 724 23.80 -17.06 2.81
N PRO A 725 25.01 -16.51 2.61
CA PRO A 725 26.24 -17.08 3.16
C PRO A 725 26.20 -17.22 4.69
N TYR A 726 27.12 -18.00 5.27
CA TYR A 726 27.25 -17.97 6.72
C TYR A 726 27.69 -16.60 7.23
N GLY A 727 27.13 -16.16 8.34
CA GLY A 727 27.41 -14.84 8.88
C GLY A 727 26.37 -14.35 9.88
N ARG A 728 26.61 -13.16 10.41
CA ARG A 728 25.66 -12.44 11.27
C ARG A 728 24.92 -11.41 10.43
N TYR A 729 23.59 -11.48 10.49
CA TYR A 729 22.70 -10.63 9.72
C TYR A 729 21.77 -9.86 10.65
N THR A 730 21.47 -8.62 10.29
CA THR A 730 20.43 -7.82 10.96
C THR A 730 19.48 -7.29 9.91
N PHE A 731 18.24 -7.83 9.91
CA PHE A 731 17.15 -7.31 9.11
C PHE A 731 16.58 -6.08 9.80
N SER A 732 16.55 -4.97 9.10
CA SER A 732 16.02 -3.68 9.56
C SER A 732 14.91 -3.24 8.63
N VAL A 733 13.78 -2.85 9.17
CA VAL A 733 12.63 -2.33 8.39
C VAL A 733 12.06 -1.08 9.06
N ARG A 734 11.63 -0.13 8.26
CA ARG A 734 10.93 1.09 8.69
C ARG A 734 9.81 1.43 7.73
N VAL A 735 8.81 2.14 8.22
CA VAL A 735 7.66 2.63 7.46
C VAL A 735 7.70 4.15 7.37
N ARG A 736 7.20 4.70 6.27
CA ARG A 736 6.91 6.15 6.15
C ARG A 736 5.48 6.35 5.66
N ASN A 737 4.95 7.54 5.92
CA ASN A 737 3.69 8.00 5.34
C ASN A 737 3.91 8.97 4.16
N ASN A 738 2.82 9.38 3.51
CA ASN A 738 2.82 10.33 2.40
C ASN A 738 3.29 11.75 2.78
N LEU A 739 3.33 12.10 4.07
CA LEU A 739 3.88 13.37 4.57
C LEU A 739 5.41 13.32 4.73
N GLY A 740 6.04 12.18 4.46
CA GLY A 740 7.48 11.99 4.60
C GLY A 740 7.94 11.64 6.03
N ASN A 741 7.04 11.55 7.00
CA ASN A 741 7.36 11.08 8.34
C ASN A 741 7.73 9.60 8.29
N ALA A 742 8.83 9.22 8.94
CA ALA A 742 9.29 7.83 8.98
C ALA A 742 9.41 7.32 10.42
N SER A 743 9.13 6.04 10.62
CA SER A 743 9.32 5.37 11.91
C SER A 743 10.81 5.15 12.22
N SER A 744 11.12 4.90 13.49
CA SER A 744 12.35 4.21 13.85
C SER A 744 12.36 2.80 13.22
N PRO A 745 13.53 2.27 12.84
CA PRO A 745 13.61 0.91 12.33
C PRO A 745 13.39 -0.13 13.44
N VAL A 746 12.70 -1.20 13.12
CA VAL A 746 12.69 -2.44 13.90
C VAL A 746 13.78 -3.35 13.37
N ASN A 747 14.56 -3.95 14.27
CA ASN A 747 15.72 -4.75 13.94
C ASN A 747 15.54 -6.19 14.43
N TYR A 748 15.90 -7.16 13.57
CA TYR A 748 15.94 -8.57 13.91
C TYR A 748 17.29 -9.14 13.51
N THR A 749 18.07 -9.62 14.50
CA THR A 749 19.39 -10.19 14.30
C THR A 749 19.34 -11.71 14.38
N PHE A 750 20.01 -12.37 13.46
CA PHE A 750 20.16 -13.81 13.43
C PHE A 750 21.57 -14.19 12.91
N ILE A 751 21.98 -15.43 13.14
CA ILE A 751 23.27 -15.94 12.73
C ILE A 751 23.04 -17.21 11.92
N VAL A 752 23.66 -17.30 10.74
CA VAL A 752 23.76 -18.52 9.94
C VAL A 752 25.13 -19.12 10.17
N GLU A 753 25.19 -20.32 10.71
CA GLU A 753 26.45 -21.03 10.98
C GLU A 753 27.13 -21.48 9.68
N PRO A 754 28.45 -21.55 9.65
CA PRO A 754 29.16 -22.14 8.53
C PRO A 754 28.85 -23.63 8.41
N ALA A 755 28.87 -24.15 7.20
CA ALA A 755 28.82 -25.58 6.98
C ALA A 755 30.02 -26.26 7.67
N TRP A 756 29.85 -27.51 8.09
CA TRP A 756 30.90 -28.25 8.82
C TRP A 756 32.26 -28.20 8.10
N TYR A 757 32.24 -28.21 6.76
CA TYR A 757 33.43 -28.13 5.93
C TYR A 757 34.00 -26.69 5.77
N GLN A 758 33.35 -25.68 6.27
CA GLN A 758 33.74 -24.25 6.31
C GLN A 758 34.12 -23.79 7.71
N THR A 759 34.16 -24.70 8.69
CA THR A 759 34.53 -24.36 10.06
C THR A 759 36.08 -24.26 10.18
N VAL A 760 36.52 -23.47 11.16
CA VAL A 760 37.96 -23.34 11.47
C VAL A 760 38.60 -24.71 11.68
N TRP A 761 37.89 -25.65 12.31
CA TRP A 761 38.34 -27.03 12.51
C TRP A 761 38.47 -27.80 11.20
N ALA A 762 37.57 -27.61 10.25
CA ALA A 762 37.66 -28.21 8.93
C ALA A 762 38.88 -27.67 8.15
N TYR A 763 39.11 -26.35 8.18
CA TYR A 763 40.29 -25.74 7.55
C TYR A 763 41.57 -26.22 8.22
N LEU A 764 41.61 -26.39 9.54
CA LEU A 764 42.69 -26.93 10.27
C LEU A 764 42.95 -28.41 9.90
N PHE A 765 41.86 -29.16 9.72
CA PHE A 765 41.94 -30.55 9.22
C PHE A 765 42.46 -30.62 7.77
N TYR A 766 41.96 -29.72 6.87
CA TYR A 766 42.49 -29.65 5.50
C TYR A 766 43.97 -29.25 5.48
N PHE A 767 44.37 -28.30 6.31
CA PHE A 767 45.76 -27.93 6.46
C PHE A 767 46.59 -29.09 6.95
N LEU A 768 46.14 -29.86 7.95
CA LEU A 768 46.80 -31.08 8.44
C LEU A 768 46.87 -32.15 7.34
N LEU A 769 45.81 -32.37 6.56
CA LEU A 769 45.81 -33.29 5.43
C LEU A 769 46.86 -32.90 4.39
N VAL A 770 46.90 -31.59 4.02
CA VAL A 770 47.91 -31.09 3.08
C VAL A 770 49.31 -31.22 3.67
N ALA A 771 49.52 -30.91 4.95
CA ALA A 771 50.79 -31.07 5.65
C ALA A 771 51.23 -32.54 5.73
N CYS A 772 50.29 -33.46 6.03
CA CYS A 772 50.57 -34.91 6.01
C CYS A 772 50.88 -35.41 4.60
N ALA A 773 50.15 -34.95 3.57
CA ALA A 773 50.44 -35.29 2.18
C ALA A 773 51.80 -34.75 1.73
N ALA A 774 52.11 -33.49 2.12
CA ALA A 774 53.45 -32.92 1.86
C ALA A 774 54.55 -33.67 2.60
N TYR A 775 54.32 -33.99 3.89
CA TYR A 775 55.27 -34.81 4.67
C TYR A 775 55.47 -36.19 4.02
N TRP A 776 54.38 -36.84 3.63
CA TRP A 776 54.47 -38.15 2.96
C TRP A 776 55.19 -38.04 1.61
N ALA A 777 54.90 -36.99 0.82
CA ALA A 777 55.59 -36.74 -0.44
C ALA A 777 57.10 -36.48 -0.25
N ILE A 778 57.44 -35.68 0.77
CA ILE A 778 58.87 -35.45 1.14
C ILE A 778 59.56 -36.77 1.57
N LYS A 779 58.88 -37.57 2.40
CA LYS A 779 59.42 -38.86 2.86
C LYS A 779 59.53 -39.85 1.72
N GLU A 780 58.57 -39.88 0.82
CA GLU A 780 58.63 -40.70 -0.40
C GLU A 780 59.76 -40.21 -1.33
N GLN A 781 59.90 -38.86 -1.44
CA GLN A 781 61.02 -38.29 -2.20
C GLN A 781 62.40 -38.57 -1.57
N GLN A 782 62.46 -38.48 -0.25
CA GLN A 782 63.66 -38.88 0.49
C GLN A 782 63.97 -40.37 0.28
N LYS A 783 62.94 -41.23 0.34
CA LYS A 783 63.14 -42.70 0.08
C LYS A 783 63.58 -42.97 -1.35
N ARG A 784 63.07 -42.23 -2.31
CA ARG A 784 63.50 -42.28 -3.69
C ARG A 784 64.94 -41.75 -3.86
N PHE A 785 65.28 -40.69 -3.13
CA PHE A 785 66.60 -40.09 -3.14
C PHE A 785 67.60 -41.04 -2.56
N ASP A 786 67.29 -41.67 -1.41
CA ASP A 786 68.16 -42.71 -0.78
C ASP A 786 68.28 -43.94 -1.66
N LEU A 787 67.21 -44.33 -2.37
CA LEU A 787 67.29 -45.42 -3.34
C LEU A 787 68.13 -45.05 -4.60
N HIS A 788 68.04 -43.75 -5.04
CA HIS A 788 68.90 -43.27 -6.11
C HIS A 788 70.35 -43.12 -5.70
N GLN A 789 70.59 -42.64 -4.46
CA GLN A 789 72.01 -42.64 -3.96
C GLN A 789 72.62 -44.01 -3.91
N LYS A 790 71.89 -45.03 -3.38
CA LYS A 790 72.35 -46.42 -3.40
C LYS A 790 72.56 -46.97 -4.80
N LYS A 791 71.69 -46.61 -5.75
CA LYS A 791 71.86 -46.96 -7.15
C LYS A 791 73.04 -46.23 -7.81
N HIS A 792 73.30 -44.98 -7.45
CA HIS A 792 74.41 -44.20 -7.99
C HIS A 792 75.76 -44.69 -7.43
N GLU A 793 75.76 -45.12 -6.17
CA GLU A 793 77.03 -45.77 -5.64
C GLU A 793 77.32 -47.10 -6.31
N GLU A 794 76.36 -47.92 -6.68
CA GLU A 794 76.47 -49.11 -7.47
C GLU A 794 76.82 -48.83 -8.97
N GLU A 795 76.24 -47.79 -9.57
CA GLU A 795 76.54 -47.38 -10.93
C GLU A 795 77.93 -46.72 -11.08
N GLN A 796 78.34 -45.91 -10.09
CA GLN A 796 79.70 -45.37 -10.11
C GLN A 796 80.78 -46.45 -10.08
N ARG A 797 80.60 -47.60 -9.43
CA ARG A 797 81.44 -48.76 -9.50
C ARG A 797 81.38 -49.49 -10.85
N ARG A 798 80.26 -49.33 -11.58
CA ARG A 798 80.11 -49.97 -12.92
C ARG A 798 80.56 -49.03 -14.03
N LEU A 799 80.46 -47.73 -13.86
CA LEU A 799 80.80 -46.69 -14.86
C LEU A 799 82.30 -46.45 -14.98
N SER A 800 83.10 -46.75 -13.94
CA SER A 800 84.57 -46.69 -14.06
C SER A 800 85.10 -47.75 -14.98
N TYR A 801 84.30 -48.79 -15.33
CA TYR A 801 84.67 -49.87 -16.24
C TYR A 801 84.19 -49.67 -17.68
N LEU A 802 83.20 -48.81 -17.91
CA LEU A 802 82.57 -48.59 -19.22
C LEU A 802 82.92 -47.26 -19.88
N HIS A 803 83.68 -46.40 -19.22
CA HIS A 803 84.06 -45.09 -19.77
C HIS A 803 85.16 -45.09 -20.87
N SER A 804 85.54 -46.19 -21.33
CA SER A 804 86.55 -46.36 -22.41
C SER A 804 85.91 -46.70 -23.80
N LEU A 805 84.54 -46.80 -23.90
CA LEU A 805 83.90 -47.33 -25.10
C LEU A 805 82.79 -46.45 -25.71
N GLU A 806 82.49 -45.31 -25.15
CA GLU A 806 81.26 -44.55 -25.57
C GLU A 806 81.46 -43.06 -25.91
N LEU A 807 82.51 -42.74 -26.66
CA LEU A 807 82.75 -41.43 -27.24
C LEU A 807 82.12 -41.23 -28.65
N ASP A 808 81.47 -42.24 -29.20
CA ASP A 808 81.05 -42.22 -30.60
C ASP A 808 79.53 -42.25 -30.82
N ARG A 809 78.67 -42.10 -29.78
CA ARG A 809 77.24 -42.25 -29.94
C ARG A 809 76.34 -41.03 -29.56
N ASN A 810 76.93 -39.96 -29.14
CA ASN A 810 76.12 -38.87 -28.53
C ASN A 810 75.70 -37.73 -29.45
N GLU A 811 75.86 -37.79 -30.74
CA GLU A 811 75.43 -36.78 -31.68
C GLU A 811 74.02 -36.94 -32.27
N LYS A 812 73.38 -38.08 -32.07
CA LYS A 812 72.08 -38.42 -32.64
C LYS A 812 70.83 -38.23 -31.72
N GLU A 813 71.00 -38.11 -30.39
CA GLU A 813 69.93 -38.09 -29.42
C GLU A 813 69.44 -36.71 -29.04
N ILE A 814 70.14 -35.62 -29.31
CA ILE A 814 69.80 -34.27 -28.99
C ILE A 814 68.67 -33.69 -29.90
N ILE A 815 68.56 -34.31 -31.09
CA ILE A 815 67.54 -33.83 -32.08
C ILE A 815 66.09 -34.41 -31.77
N ALA A 816 66.06 -35.59 -31.13
CA ALA A 816 64.78 -36.24 -30.79
C ALA A 816 64.02 -35.60 -29.61
N LEU A 817 64.74 -35.03 -28.62
CA LEU A 817 64.11 -34.42 -27.41
C LEU A 817 63.49 -33.02 -27.64
N LYS A 818 63.93 -32.29 -28.67
CA LYS A 818 63.35 -31.03 -29.02
C LYS A 818 61.99 -31.15 -29.72
N ASN A 819 61.70 -32.23 -30.42
CA ASN A 819 60.43 -32.45 -31.12
C ASN A 819 59.25 -32.87 -30.14
N ASN A 820 59.63 -33.59 -29.05
CA ASN A 820 58.58 -34.07 -28.11
C ASN A 820 58.00 -32.98 -27.19
N ASN A 821 58.76 -31.92 -26.90
CA ASN A 821 58.27 -30.79 -26.10
C ASN A 821 57.34 -29.86 -26.90
N LEU A 822 57.52 -29.72 -28.21
CA LEU A 822 56.62 -28.91 -29.08
C LEU A 822 55.29 -29.62 -29.35
N GLU A 823 55.29 -31.00 -29.42
CA GLU A 823 54.00 -31.71 -29.54
C GLU A 823 53.14 -31.64 -28.26
N THR A 824 53.79 -31.58 -27.10
CA THR A 824 53.06 -31.49 -25.81
C THR A 824 52.42 -30.12 -25.61
N GLU A 825 53.07 -29.06 -26.05
CA GLU A 825 52.55 -27.69 -26.01
C GLU A 825 51.39 -27.47 -27.00
N LEU A 826 51.49 -28.04 -28.21
CA LEU A 826 50.44 -28.08 -29.20
C LEU A 826 49.19 -28.83 -28.74
N ASN A 827 49.38 -29.98 -28.07
CA ASN A 827 48.31 -30.77 -27.53
C ASN A 827 47.57 -30.09 -26.37
N TYR A 828 48.28 -29.29 -25.53
CA TYR A 828 47.65 -28.50 -24.47
C TYR A 828 46.77 -27.38 -25.03
N LYS A 829 47.28 -26.64 -26.04
CA LYS A 829 46.56 -25.55 -26.69
C LYS A 829 45.33 -26.06 -27.47
N ASN A 830 45.43 -27.21 -28.10
CA ASN A 830 44.29 -27.83 -28.79
C ASN A 830 43.20 -28.32 -27.82
N LYS A 831 43.60 -28.76 -26.63
CA LYS A 831 42.66 -29.19 -25.57
C LYS A 831 41.89 -28.01 -24.98
N GLU A 832 42.54 -26.87 -24.82
CA GLU A 832 41.92 -25.61 -24.36
C GLU A 832 40.90 -25.10 -25.38
N LEU A 833 41.23 -25.12 -26.68
CA LEU A 833 40.32 -24.76 -27.77
C LEU A 833 39.08 -25.68 -27.88
N ALA A 834 39.29 -26.96 -27.67
CA ALA A 834 38.21 -27.95 -27.68
C ALA A 834 37.22 -27.71 -26.53
N THR A 835 37.70 -27.30 -25.36
CA THR A 835 36.88 -26.98 -24.20
C THR A 835 36.02 -25.74 -24.44
N ILE A 836 36.56 -24.66 -24.98
CA ILE A 836 35.82 -23.42 -25.35
C ILE A 836 34.77 -23.74 -26.40
N THR A 837 35.11 -24.58 -27.39
CA THR A 837 34.17 -24.97 -28.45
C THR A 837 33.01 -25.82 -27.89
N MET A 838 33.28 -26.71 -26.92
CA MET A 838 32.25 -27.49 -26.27
C MET A 838 31.26 -26.63 -25.43
N HIS A 839 31.77 -25.65 -24.69
CA HIS A 839 30.93 -24.70 -23.95
C HIS A 839 30.00 -23.89 -24.88
N LEU A 840 30.45 -23.49 -26.04
CA LEU A 840 29.64 -22.80 -27.04
C LEU A 840 28.53 -23.71 -27.62
N VAL A 841 28.81 -24.99 -27.83
CA VAL A 841 27.82 -25.99 -28.29
C VAL A 841 26.75 -26.25 -27.24
N GLU A 842 27.16 -26.35 -25.96
CA GLU A 842 26.26 -26.65 -24.85
C GLU A 842 25.31 -25.48 -24.54
N ARG A 843 25.81 -24.23 -24.60
CA ARG A 843 25.00 -23.01 -24.48
C ARG A 843 23.95 -22.89 -25.58
N GLY A 844 24.33 -23.18 -26.83
CA GLY A 844 23.37 -23.19 -27.97
C GLY A 844 22.27 -24.23 -27.80
N ARG A 845 22.61 -25.43 -27.25
CA ARG A 845 21.64 -26.50 -26.99
C ARG A 845 20.61 -26.14 -25.93
N ILE A 846 21.06 -25.47 -24.86
CA ILE A 846 20.18 -25.01 -23.77
C ILE A 846 19.17 -23.97 -24.27
N LEU A 847 19.62 -23.00 -25.06
CA LEU A 847 18.74 -21.95 -25.61
C LEU A 847 17.70 -22.52 -26.60
N LEU A 848 18.10 -23.51 -27.42
CA LEU A 848 17.16 -24.21 -28.30
C LEU A 848 16.09 -25.02 -27.55
N ASN A 849 16.49 -25.73 -26.51
CA ASN A 849 15.57 -26.51 -25.69
C ASN A 849 14.55 -25.60 -24.99
N ILE A 850 14.98 -24.46 -24.43
CA ILE A 850 14.09 -23.47 -23.81
C ILE A 850 13.05 -22.94 -24.84
N ARG A 851 13.49 -22.68 -26.06
CA ARG A 851 12.63 -22.23 -27.14
C ARG A 851 11.61 -23.29 -27.55
N GLU A 852 12.03 -24.55 -27.70
CA GLU A 852 11.16 -25.67 -28.10
C GLU A 852 10.13 -26.00 -27.00
N GLU A 853 10.53 -25.96 -25.73
CA GLU A 853 9.65 -26.16 -24.58
C GLU A 853 8.60 -25.05 -24.49
N LEU A 854 8.98 -23.80 -24.69
CA LEU A 854 8.06 -22.65 -24.71
C LEU A 854 7.06 -22.78 -25.86
N VAL A 855 7.51 -23.12 -27.07
CA VAL A 855 6.63 -23.34 -28.24
C VAL A 855 5.72 -24.55 -28.01
N GLY A 856 6.24 -25.64 -27.40
CA GLY A 856 5.48 -26.84 -27.06
C GLY A 856 4.37 -26.57 -26.04
N THR A 857 4.65 -25.73 -25.05
CA THR A 857 3.71 -25.34 -24.00
C THR A 857 2.59 -24.45 -24.54
N ILE A 858 2.93 -23.49 -25.38
CA ILE A 858 1.94 -22.60 -26.04
C ILE A 858 1.00 -23.41 -26.96
N LYS A 859 1.51 -24.42 -27.68
CA LYS A 859 0.68 -25.29 -28.50
C LYS A 859 -0.27 -26.18 -27.69
N LYS A 860 0.11 -26.58 -26.48
CA LYS A 860 -0.73 -27.41 -25.60
C LYS A 860 -1.87 -26.62 -24.95
N LEU A 861 -1.73 -25.31 -24.78
CA LEU A 861 -2.71 -24.45 -24.11
C LEU A 861 -3.82 -23.93 -25.02
N ASN A 862 -3.72 -24.13 -26.34
CA ASN A 862 -4.75 -23.85 -27.35
C ASN A 862 -5.44 -22.47 -27.29
N LEU A 863 -4.67 -21.42 -26.85
CA LEU A 863 -5.15 -20.05 -26.72
C LEU A 863 -4.44 -19.15 -27.75
N PRO A 864 -5.12 -18.61 -28.76
CA PRO A 864 -4.51 -17.84 -29.86
C PRO A 864 -3.85 -16.52 -29.43
N ASP A 865 -4.30 -15.94 -28.31
CA ASP A 865 -3.84 -14.62 -27.87
C ASP A 865 -2.48 -14.60 -27.13
N LEU A 866 -2.05 -15.74 -26.61
CA LEU A 866 -0.79 -15.85 -25.87
C LEU A 866 0.47 -15.72 -26.75
N THR A 867 0.36 -15.97 -28.04
CA THR A 867 1.50 -15.84 -28.99
C THR A 867 1.98 -14.39 -29.12
N HIS A 868 1.12 -13.41 -28.84
CA HIS A 868 1.50 -11.99 -28.89
C HIS A 868 2.25 -11.55 -27.64
N GLU A 869 1.89 -12.06 -26.49
CA GLU A 869 2.49 -11.73 -25.19
C GLU A 869 3.91 -12.30 -25.02
N PHE A 870 4.15 -13.51 -25.56
CA PHE A 870 5.48 -14.11 -25.52
C PHE A 870 6.47 -13.63 -26.61
N ARG A 871 6.06 -12.71 -27.46
CA ARG A 871 6.92 -12.13 -28.52
C ARG A 871 8.15 -11.43 -27.95
N SER A 872 8.04 -10.81 -26.80
CA SER A 872 9.15 -10.19 -26.10
C SER A 872 10.15 -11.21 -25.57
N VAL A 873 9.68 -12.36 -25.08
CA VAL A 873 10.51 -13.46 -24.57
C VAL A 873 11.25 -14.15 -25.73
N PHE A 874 10.57 -14.40 -26.85
CA PHE A 874 11.22 -14.94 -28.04
C PHE A 874 12.23 -13.97 -28.63
N LYS A 875 11.98 -12.67 -28.56
CA LYS A 875 12.95 -11.65 -28.97
C LYS A 875 14.16 -11.60 -28.04
N LEU A 876 13.95 -11.72 -26.70
CA LEU A 876 15.03 -11.75 -25.72
C LEU A 876 15.94 -12.96 -25.89
N VAL A 877 15.38 -14.14 -26.14
CA VAL A 877 16.13 -15.37 -26.46
C VAL A 877 16.93 -15.19 -27.77
N SER A 878 16.30 -14.61 -28.80
CA SER A 878 16.95 -14.33 -30.08
C SER A 878 18.03 -13.24 -30.00
N ASP A 879 17.85 -12.23 -29.15
CA ASP A 879 18.84 -11.14 -28.97
C ASP A 879 20.03 -11.59 -28.11
N THR A 880 19.83 -12.57 -27.23
CA THR A 880 20.93 -13.20 -26.45
C THR A 880 21.80 -14.11 -27.34
N GLU A 881 21.25 -14.66 -28.41
CA GLU A 881 21.97 -15.42 -29.44
C GLU A 881 22.87 -14.53 -30.30
N LYS A 882 22.63 -13.21 -30.36
CA LYS A 882 23.34 -12.28 -31.27
C LYS A 882 24.55 -11.57 -30.69
N LYS A 883 24.92 -11.81 -29.41
CA LYS A 883 26.10 -11.16 -28.84
C LYS A 883 27.39 -11.80 -29.35
N ASP A 884 28.08 -11.08 -30.23
CA ASP A 884 29.29 -11.45 -30.96
C ASP A 884 30.57 -11.46 -30.09
N ASP A 885 30.52 -11.15 -28.80
CA ASP A 885 31.72 -11.07 -27.95
C ASP A 885 32.44 -12.44 -27.78
N ASP A 886 31.65 -13.49 -27.70
CA ASP A 886 32.20 -14.85 -27.52
C ASP A 886 32.97 -15.30 -28.78
N TRP A 887 32.57 -14.84 -29.94
CA TRP A 887 33.30 -15.15 -31.18
C TRP A 887 34.63 -14.41 -31.27
N ASN A 888 34.72 -13.19 -30.81
CA ASN A 888 35.97 -12.41 -30.87
C ASN A 888 37.04 -13.06 -29.98
N HIS A 889 36.65 -13.54 -28.79
CA HIS A 889 37.56 -14.29 -27.92
C HIS A 889 38.01 -15.61 -28.57
N PHE A 890 37.08 -16.39 -29.12
CA PHE A 890 37.38 -17.62 -29.83
C PHE A 890 38.33 -17.36 -31.01
N ALA A 891 38.07 -16.32 -31.84
CA ALA A 891 38.87 -16.04 -33.02
C ALA A 891 40.33 -15.68 -32.69
N ILE A 892 40.56 -14.96 -31.58
CA ILE A 892 41.92 -14.62 -31.09
C ILE A 892 42.67 -15.88 -30.67
N TYR A 893 42.07 -16.74 -29.88
CA TYR A 893 42.73 -17.97 -29.43
C TYR A 893 42.91 -18.97 -30.57
N PHE A 894 41.95 -19.01 -31.51
CA PHE A 894 42.04 -19.85 -32.69
C PHE A 894 43.22 -19.45 -33.60
N ASP A 895 43.40 -18.17 -33.87
CA ASP A 895 44.50 -17.65 -34.69
C ASP A 895 45.87 -17.91 -34.01
N GLN A 896 45.97 -17.83 -32.67
CA GLN A 896 47.18 -18.14 -31.93
C GLN A 896 47.64 -19.61 -32.09
N VAL A 897 46.68 -20.54 -32.19
CA VAL A 897 47.00 -21.99 -32.30
C VAL A 897 47.17 -22.42 -33.75
N HIS A 898 46.49 -21.78 -34.67
CA HIS A 898 46.43 -22.21 -36.07
C HIS A 898 47.20 -21.27 -37.05
N ASN A 899 48.33 -20.69 -36.58
CA ASN A 899 49.24 -19.88 -37.41
C ASN A 899 48.52 -18.67 -38.11
N ASN A 900 47.75 -17.92 -37.34
CA ASN A 900 47.00 -16.75 -37.84
C ASN A 900 46.06 -17.07 -39.02
N PHE A 901 45.43 -18.22 -39.00
CA PHE A 901 44.60 -18.74 -40.07
C PHE A 901 43.47 -17.81 -40.50
N LEU A 902 42.72 -17.28 -39.53
CA LEU A 902 41.59 -16.36 -39.85
C LEU A 902 42.08 -15.06 -40.45
N SER A 903 43.19 -14.57 -39.94
CA SER A 903 43.84 -13.35 -40.46
C SER A 903 44.37 -13.60 -41.88
N ILE A 904 44.98 -14.74 -42.19
CA ILE A 904 45.42 -15.11 -43.51
C ILE A 904 44.23 -15.31 -44.45
N MET A 905 43.18 -15.97 -44.00
CA MET A 905 41.94 -16.17 -44.81
C MET A 905 41.28 -14.85 -45.18
N LYS A 906 41.24 -13.89 -44.27
CA LYS A 906 40.65 -12.58 -44.48
C LYS A 906 41.49 -11.74 -45.46
N THR A 907 42.83 -11.84 -45.40
CA THR A 907 43.73 -11.12 -46.26
C THR A 907 43.79 -11.70 -47.69
N ARG A 908 43.85 -13.05 -47.74
CA ARG A 908 43.98 -13.75 -49.02
C ARG A 908 42.67 -13.85 -49.83
N PHE A 909 41.51 -13.82 -49.10
CA PHE A 909 40.19 -13.91 -49.71
C PHE A 909 39.26 -12.82 -49.15
N PRO A 910 39.40 -11.56 -49.53
CA PRO A 910 38.63 -10.43 -49.01
C PRO A 910 37.09 -10.54 -49.25
N GLY A 911 36.66 -11.40 -50.14
CA GLY A 911 35.23 -11.67 -50.44
C GLY A 911 34.51 -12.57 -49.42
N LEU A 912 35.23 -13.11 -48.40
CA LEU A 912 34.62 -13.91 -47.34
C LEU A 912 33.92 -13.01 -46.31
N SER A 913 32.69 -13.30 -46.00
CA SER A 913 31.94 -12.62 -44.94
C SER A 913 32.37 -13.12 -43.56
N PRO A 914 32.10 -12.39 -42.45
CA PRO A 914 32.37 -12.90 -41.10
C PRO A 914 31.77 -14.28 -40.84
N THR A 915 30.60 -14.56 -41.35
CA THR A 915 29.92 -15.86 -41.25
C THR A 915 30.65 -16.96 -42.05
N ASP A 916 31.23 -16.62 -43.20
CA ASP A 916 32.03 -17.54 -44.00
C ASP A 916 33.35 -17.88 -43.28
N LEU A 917 33.97 -16.93 -42.58
CA LEU A 917 35.17 -17.13 -41.79
C LEU A 917 34.89 -18.01 -40.55
N LYS A 918 33.73 -17.83 -39.89
CA LYS A 918 33.27 -18.71 -38.83
C LYS A 918 33.15 -20.17 -39.30
N LEU A 919 32.55 -20.35 -40.48
CA LEU A 919 32.42 -21.68 -41.08
C LEU A 919 33.80 -22.28 -41.40
N CYS A 920 34.75 -21.51 -41.93
CA CYS A 920 36.12 -21.98 -42.23
C CYS A 920 36.87 -22.40 -40.94
N ALA A 921 36.71 -21.64 -39.84
CA ALA A 921 37.31 -22.00 -38.55
C ALA A 921 36.76 -23.33 -37.99
N TYR A 922 35.46 -23.50 -38.06
CA TYR A 922 34.77 -24.72 -37.56
C TYR A 922 35.11 -25.96 -38.43
N LEU A 923 35.23 -25.78 -39.71
CA LEU A 923 35.67 -26.85 -40.62
C LEU A 923 37.11 -27.22 -40.36
N ARG A 924 38.03 -26.29 -40.09
CA ARG A 924 39.40 -26.56 -39.75
C ARG A 924 39.55 -27.30 -38.39
N LEU A 925 38.64 -27.10 -37.47
CA LEU A 925 38.55 -27.89 -36.21
C LEU A 925 37.96 -29.29 -36.44
N ASN A 926 37.66 -29.67 -37.66
CA ASN A 926 37.06 -30.94 -38.04
C ASN A 926 35.68 -31.19 -37.40
N LEU A 927 34.92 -30.14 -37.15
CA LEU A 927 33.55 -30.29 -36.61
C LEU A 927 32.61 -30.83 -37.71
N THR A 928 31.67 -31.68 -37.29
CA THR A 928 30.67 -32.28 -38.18
C THR A 928 29.67 -31.24 -38.66
N SER A 929 29.05 -31.44 -39.79
CA SER A 929 28.02 -30.54 -40.33
C SER A 929 26.86 -30.32 -39.33
N LYS A 930 26.59 -31.28 -38.44
CA LYS A 930 25.57 -31.23 -37.40
C LYS A 930 25.97 -30.26 -36.27
N GLU A 931 27.18 -30.33 -35.81
CA GLU A 931 27.76 -29.42 -34.80
C GLU A 931 27.91 -28.02 -35.34
N ILE A 932 28.35 -27.86 -36.58
CA ILE A 932 28.43 -26.57 -37.27
C ILE A 932 27.05 -25.92 -37.43
N ALA A 933 26.02 -26.71 -37.74
CA ALA A 933 24.65 -26.27 -37.85
C ALA A 933 24.16 -25.66 -36.51
N GLN A 934 24.50 -26.33 -35.41
CA GLN A 934 24.19 -25.85 -34.05
C GLN A 934 24.97 -24.58 -33.66
N LEU A 935 26.26 -24.54 -33.93
CA LEU A 935 27.13 -23.40 -33.64
C LEU A 935 26.79 -22.15 -34.46
N MET A 936 26.31 -22.32 -35.67
CA MET A 936 25.93 -21.22 -36.57
C MET A 936 24.46 -20.91 -36.55
N ASN A 937 23.67 -21.64 -35.79
CA ASN A 937 22.20 -21.53 -35.67
C ASN A 937 21.48 -21.55 -37.05
N ILE A 938 21.86 -22.51 -37.89
CA ILE A 938 21.26 -22.72 -39.20
C ILE A 938 20.91 -24.20 -39.41
N SER A 939 20.05 -24.48 -40.36
CA SER A 939 19.70 -25.90 -40.67
C SER A 939 20.88 -26.63 -41.28
N LEU A 940 20.86 -27.96 -41.17
CA LEU A 940 21.91 -28.81 -41.77
C LEU A 940 22.07 -28.50 -43.26
N LYS A 941 20.96 -28.29 -43.97
CA LYS A 941 20.94 -27.89 -45.38
C LYS A 941 21.52 -26.47 -45.59
N GLY A 942 21.37 -25.59 -44.54
CA GLY A 942 21.98 -24.24 -44.51
C GLY A 942 23.51 -24.31 -44.39
N VAL A 943 24.04 -25.28 -43.65
CA VAL A 943 25.50 -25.53 -43.59
C VAL A 943 26.02 -25.99 -44.98
N GLU A 944 25.34 -26.92 -45.62
CA GLU A 944 25.74 -27.41 -46.96
C GLU A 944 25.74 -26.28 -47.99
N ILE A 945 24.71 -25.47 -48.01
CA ILE A 945 24.65 -24.30 -48.89
C ILE A 945 25.80 -23.28 -48.57
N SER A 946 26.09 -23.08 -47.30
CA SER A 946 27.19 -22.20 -46.88
C SER A 946 28.56 -22.77 -47.27
N ARG A 947 28.75 -24.10 -47.15
CA ARG A 947 29.97 -24.78 -47.64
C ARG A 947 30.15 -24.63 -49.13
N TYR A 948 29.06 -24.79 -49.91
CA TYR A 948 29.07 -24.57 -51.35
C TYR A 948 29.42 -23.09 -51.70
N ARG A 949 28.86 -22.14 -50.99
CA ARG A 949 29.12 -20.70 -51.19
C ARG A 949 30.58 -20.37 -50.84
N VAL A 950 31.13 -20.92 -49.75
CA VAL A 950 32.52 -20.73 -49.36
C VAL A 950 33.44 -21.34 -50.41
N ARG A 951 33.19 -22.54 -50.90
CA ARG A 951 33.94 -23.14 -51.99
C ARG A 951 33.99 -22.24 -53.23
N LYS A 952 32.86 -21.65 -53.60
CA LYS A 952 32.79 -20.74 -54.74
C LYS A 952 33.62 -19.48 -54.55
N LYS A 953 33.56 -18.91 -53.33
CA LYS A 953 34.37 -17.72 -52.95
C LYS A 953 35.88 -17.99 -52.88
N LEU A 954 36.25 -19.21 -52.54
CA LEU A 954 37.63 -19.68 -52.52
C LEU A 954 38.12 -20.18 -53.90
N MET A 955 37.27 -20.10 -54.95
CA MET A 955 37.52 -20.55 -56.32
C MET A 955 37.98 -22.03 -56.42
N LEU A 956 37.45 -22.92 -55.56
CA LEU A 956 37.81 -24.33 -55.51
C LEU A 956 36.94 -25.16 -56.48
N SER A 957 37.61 -26.07 -57.27
CA SER A 957 36.91 -27.05 -58.10
C SER A 957 36.19 -28.10 -57.19
N THR A 958 35.27 -28.84 -57.80
CA THR A 958 34.49 -29.90 -57.07
C THR A 958 35.35 -31.05 -56.55
N GLU A 959 36.54 -31.24 -57.08
CA GLU A 959 37.47 -32.37 -56.78
C GLU A 959 38.35 -32.07 -55.56
N VAL A 960 38.51 -30.78 -55.18
CA VAL A 960 39.41 -30.42 -54.03
C VAL A 960 38.63 -30.54 -52.74
N ASN A 961 39.13 -31.28 -51.77
CA ASN A 961 38.51 -31.36 -50.45
C ASN A 961 38.64 -30.02 -49.71
N LEU A 962 37.53 -29.44 -49.29
CA LEU A 962 37.53 -28.13 -48.60
C LEU A 962 38.25 -28.14 -47.27
N TYR A 963 38.19 -29.24 -46.53
CA TYR A 963 38.90 -29.42 -45.26
C TYR A 963 40.42 -29.43 -45.43
N ASP A 964 40.92 -30.23 -46.38
CA ASP A 964 42.33 -30.34 -46.67
C ASP A 964 42.89 -29.02 -47.18
N PHE A 965 42.13 -28.31 -48.02
CA PHE A 965 42.53 -26.98 -48.46
C PHE A 965 42.69 -25.97 -47.30
N LEU A 966 41.74 -26.00 -46.35
CA LEU A 966 41.79 -25.12 -45.19
C LEU A 966 42.91 -25.47 -44.20
N ILE A 967 43.43 -26.72 -44.22
CA ILE A 967 44.61 -27.13 -43.43
C ILE A 967 45.86 -26.61 -44.10
N ASP A 968 45.97 -26.77 -45.41
CA ASP A 968 47.22 -26.49 -46.14
C ASP A 968 47.48 -24.98 -46.37
N ILE A 969 46.49 -24.12 -46.22
CA ILE A 969 46.60 -22.68 -46.45
C ILE A 969 47.52 -21.93 -45.50
N THR A 970 47.90 -22.59 -44.37
CA THR A 970 48.79 -22.05 -43.34
C THR A 970 50.10 -22.88 -43.23
N LYS A 971 50.27 -23.93 -44.04
CA LYS A 971 51.59 -24.54 -44.32
C LYS A 971 52.34 -23.68 -45.30
#